data_20826bf8d231752100c2243317caf07b
#
_entry.id   20826bf8d231752100c2243317caf07b
#
_cell.length_a   1.000
_cell.length_b   1.000
_cell.length_c   1.000
_cell.angle_alpha   90.00
_cell.angle_beta   90.00
_cell.angle_gamma   90.00
#
_symmetry.space_group_name_H-M   'P 1'
#
loop_
_entity.id
_entity.type
_entity.pdbx_description
1 polymer ?
#
loop_
_entity_poly.entity_id
_entity_poly.type
_entity_poly.pdbx_seq_one_letter_code
_entity_poly.pdbx_strand_id
1 'polypeptide(L)'
;MKKIVTLLTVTLLTVLSVNAYAQKNKTDNDYNLKKAYEVLQEENDEAKGLELVNKQLRETPDNVESLLLRVRLLRRKNEFGQALQDINHALKVNKPKKTEVQNSTLHWWKAYIYEDMGDKVNAAASFKTACELARKDDKENLQSISFDYAQSLYDLGDYAGADAIYRKMLALDEADQAAMAGLARNMIEREQYSEAIEMLDKCQKYDADYSEIYHFKMQAYDKLGETSKAIDAGLEWLDKNDDANIEAIDKVMLKRLNYAEASIKTRIKKTENRFQWMAFLCQFYETSHQYAEAVRTYDEFEAEFGHYDEINVYRSDCYSELGPNELAIADISKAMEKDPDWQLYVRRGDYYRLNGDLDLAIADFNAAVEDAPKEGYCYYRRGWTYEMQGERKKAMEDYNMGLEMTQDYPYLYLMRGELLLLEGKKTEADADFEMVVQKDTIADNGSCRQYALYFLGRDNEAEEWMNKIIEEHPGNYGNYYDQVCLYSRMGRLEESIDALRKSFEKGYRSFSHIRLDDDLDAVRDLPEFKALMEEYEAKHTEYLKQFELSMPEKEETVTEIAVKRNPGGTFEIPCDINGLALQMVFDTGASDVTISSVEADFMFKNGYLSEKDIKGKTYYQIANGQISEGTTITLREVKIGDAVLHNVDASVVKSQRAPLLLGQSAMERFGAITIDNQNNKLIIKH
;
A
#
# COMPACT_ATOMS: atom_id res chain seq x y z
N MET A 1 -10.96 -14.83 -8.06
CA MET A 1 -12.31 -14.99 -8.63
C MET A 1 -12.55 -16.32 -9.35
N LYS A 2 -11.78 -16.76 -10.38
CA LYS A 2 -11.96 -18.09 -11.01
C LYS A 2 -12.09 -19.27 -10.01
N LYS A 3 -11.37 -19.25 -8.88
CA LYS A 3 -11.44 -20.31 -7.86
C LYS A 3 -12.73 -20.29 -7.01
N ILE A 4 -13.39 -19.15 -6.84
CA ILE A 4 -14.57 -19.03 -5.96
C ILE A 4 -15.86 -19.39 -6.70
N VAL A 5 -16.03 -18.95 -7.94
CA VAL A 5 -17.21 -19.31 -8.75
C VAL A 5 -17.17 -20.80 -9.10
N THR A 6 -16.00 -21.35 -9.44
CA THR A 6 -15.84 -22.80 -9.63
C THR A 6 -16.05 -23.56 -8.29
N LEU A 7 -15.70 -22.95 -7.15
CA LEU A 7 -15.91 -23.55 -5.83
C LEU A 7 -17.41 -23.61 -5.47
N LEU A 8 -18.18 -22.55 -5.74
CA LEU A 8 -19.62 -22.48 -5.42
C LEU A 8 -20.46 -23.37 -6.33
N THR A 9 -20.23 -23.37 -7.63
CA THR A 9 -20.92 -24.30 -8.56
C THR A 9 -20.55 -25.75 -8.31
N VAL A 10 -19.28 -26.04 -8.00
CA VAL A 10 -18.82 -27.38 -7.63
C VAL A 10 -19.36 -27.79 -6.25
N THR A 11 -19.52 -26.86 -5.30
CA THR A 11 -20.14 -27.17 -3.99
C THR A 11 -21.63 -27.45 -4.12
N LEU A 12 -22.35 -26.71 -4.94
CA LEU A 12 -23.79 -26.94 -5.17
C LEU A 12 -24.06 -28.26 -5.91
N LEU A 13 -23.29 -28.58 -6.92
CA LEU A 13 -23.35 -29.88 -7.65
C LEU A 13 -22.91 -31.06 -6.76
N THR A 14 -21.96 -30.85 -5.81
CA THR A 14 -21.62 -31.85 -4.82
C THR A 14 -22.77 -32.11 -3.83
N VAL A 15 -23.44 -31.04 -3.37
CA VAL A 15 -24.59 -31.18 -2.44
C VAL A 15 -25.77 -31.91 -3.10
N LEU A 16 -26.09 -31.61 -4.36
CA LEU A 16 -27.17 -32.27 -5.09
C LEU A 16 -26.86 -33.73 -5.41
N SER A 17 -25.61 -34.08 -5.80
CA SER A 17 -25.22 -35.44 -6.07
C SER A 17 -25.11 -36.28 -4.78
N VAL A 18 -24.71 -35.67 -3.66
CA VAL A 18 -24.61 -36.35 -2.34
C VAL A 18 -25.99 -36.70 -1.80
N ASN A 19 -26.99 -35.81 -1.92
CA ASN A 19 -28.36 -36.09 -1.49
C ASN A 19 -29.04 -37.18 -2.31
N ALA A 20 -28.77 -37.27 -3.62
CA ALA A 20 -29.28 -38.33 -4.48
C ALA A 20 -28.63 -39.71 -4.17
N TYR A 21 -27.31 -39.69 -3.85
CA TYR A 21 -26.55 -40.92 -3.56
C TYR A 21 -26.89 -41.48 -2.17
N ALA A 22 -27.01 -40.66 -1.16
CA ALA A 22 -27.32 -41.10 0.22
C ALA A 22 -28.69 -41.77 0.34
N GLN A 23 -29.62 -41.47 -0.56
CA GLN A 23 -30.98 -42.05 -0.53
C GLN A 23 -31.16 -43.35 -1.32
N LYS A 24 -30.24 -43.70 -2.25
CA LYS A 24 -30.50 -44.74 -3.23
C LYS A 24 -29.77 -46.10 -3.06
N ASN A 25 -28.60 -46.16 -2.37
CA ASN A 25 -27.79 -47.36 -2.36
C ASN A 25 -27.79 -48.13 -1.03
N LYS A 26 -28.27 -49.37 -1.07
CA LYS A 26 -28.39 -50.34 0.03
C LYS A 26 -27.43 -51.53 -0.12
N THR A 27 -26.18 -51.33 -0.51
CA THR A 27 -25.20 -52.44 -0.52
C THR A 27 -24.07 -52.15 0.44
N ASP A 28 -23.69 -53.16 1.26
CA ASP A 28 -22.57 -53.09 2.23
C ASP A 28 -21.20 -52.79 1.58
N ASN A 29 -21.09 -52.92 0.27
CA ASN A 29 -19.85 -52.76 -0.49
C ASN A 29 -19.34 -51.34 -0.66
N ASP A 30 -20.14 -50.28 -0.34
CA ASP A 30 -19.78 -48.88 -0.52
C ASP A 30 -19.75 -48.11 0.80
N TYR A 31 -19.60 -48.81 1.91
CA TYR A 31 -19.63 -48.21 3.26
C TYR A 31 -18.60 -47.08 3.46
N ASN A 32 -17.35 -47.32 3.05
CA ASN A 32 -16.29 -46.31 3.21
C ASN A 32 -16.51 -45.10 2.30
N LEU A 33 -17.05 -45.29 1.10
CA LEU A 33 -17.40 -44.19 0.19
C LEU A 33 -18.50 -43.30 0.78
N LYS A 34 -19.59 -43.94 1.30
CA LYS A 34 -20.67 -43.23 1.95
C LYS A 34 -20.17 -42.42 3.14
N LYS A 35 -19.35 -43.02 3.98
CA LYS A 35 -18.76 -42.37 5.14
C LYS A 35 -17.80 -41.23 4.75
N ALA A 36 -17.08 -41.35 3.61
CA ALA A 36 -16.27 -40.26 3.09
C ALA A 36 -17.11 -39.04 2.71
N TYR A 37 -18.25 -39.27 2.05
CA TYR A 37 -19.18 -38.15 1.75
C TYR A 37 -19.76 -37.52 3.01
N GLU A 38 -20.14 -38.29 4.03
CA GLU A 38 -20.64 -37.80 5.32
C GLU A 38 -19.57 -36.92 6.00
N VAL A 39 -18.33 -37.39 6.08
CA VAL A 39 -17.21 -36.65 6.68
C VAL A 39 -16.92 -35.33 5.93
N LEU A 40 -16.94 -35.38 4.60
CA LEU A 40 -16.73 -34.16 3.79
C LEU A 40 -17.85 -33.16 3.94
N GLN A 41 -19.09 -33.63 4.13
CA GLN A 41 -20.27 -32.76 4.27
C GLN A 41 -20.42 -32.19 5.68
N GLU A 42 -20.21 -32.99 6.72
CA GLU A 42 -20.49 -32.62 8.10
C GLU A 42 -19.27 -32.03 8.83
N GLU A 43 -18.07 -32.61 8.56
CA GLU A 43 -16.83 -32.24 9.26
C GLU A 43 -15.91 -31.36 8.40
N ASN A 44 -16.12 -31.27 7.08
CA ASN A 44 -15.25 -30.62 6.08
C ASN A 44 -13.80 -31.13 6.16
N ASP A 45 -13.59 -32.37 6.57
CA ASP A 45 -12.25 -32.98 6.74
C ASP A 45 -11.85 -33.75 5.48
N GLU A 46 -11.13 -33.06 4.58
CA GLU A 46 -10.63 -33.63 3.32
C GLU A 46 -9.59 -34.74 3.53
N ALA A 47 -8.77 -34.66 4.58
CA ALA A 47 -7.75 -35.66 4.86
C ALA A 47 -8.40 -36.99 5.24
N LYS A 48 -9.38 -36.97 6.13
CA LYS A 48 -10.16 -38.11 6.55
C LYS A 48 -11.05 -38.64 5.42
N GLY A 49 -11.62 -37.76 4.61
CA GLY A 49 -12.34 -38.13 3.39
C GLY A 49 -11.48 -38.90 2.43
N LEU A 50 -10.26 -38.43 2.16
CA LEU A 50 -9.29 -39.10 1.29
C LEU A 50 -8.83 -40.47 1.85
N GLU A 51 -8.63 -40.59 3.16
CA GLU A 51 -8.29 -41.86 3.80
C GLU A 51 -9.38 -42.94 3.57
N LEU A 52 -10.65 -42.55 3.77
CA LEU A 52 -11.80 -43.42 3.58
C LEU A 52 -11.97 -43.85 2.12
N VAL A 53 -11.79 -42.95 1.17
CA VAL A 53 -11.81 -43.26 -0.27
C VAL A 53 -10.66 -44.19 -0.63
N ASN A 54 -9.46 -43.98 -0.12
CA ASN A 54 -8.33 -44.88 -0.34
C ASN A 54 -8.59 -46.27 0.24
N LYS A 55 -9.29 -46.35 1.38
CA LYS A 55 -9.70 -47.65 1.94
C LYS A 55 -10.71 -48.32 1.02
N GLN A 56 -11.71 -47.59 0.53
CA GLN A 56 -12.69 -48.15 -0.43
C GLN A 56 -12.02 -48.68 -1.70
N LEU A 57 -11.06 -47.91 -2.26
CA LEU A 57 -10.36 -48.34 -3.48
C LEU A 57 -9.37 -49.50 -3.28
N ARG A 58 -8.93 -49.77 -2.06
CA ARG A 58 -8.20 -51.05 -1.75
C ARG A 58 -9.13 -52.24 -1.81
N GLU A 59 -10.38 -52.08 -1.39
CA GLU A 59 -11.38 -53.17 -1.41
C GLU A 59 -12.00 -53.33 -2.81
N THR A 60 -12.28 -52.20 -3.47
CA THR A 60 -12.92 -52.14 -4.81
C THR A 60 -12.16 -51.19 -5.74
N PRO A 61 -11.03 -51.63 -6.36
CA PRO A 61 -10.15 -50.76 -7.15
C PRO A 61 -10.81 -50.15 -8.38
N ASP A 62 -11.83 -50.78 -8.93
CA ASP A 62 -12.57 -50.33 -10.11
C ASP A 62 -13.86 -49.58 -9.79
N ASN A 63 -14.06 -49.17 -8.53
CA ASN A 63 -15.21 -48.36 -8.16
C ASN A 63 -15.07 -46.93 -8.72
N VAL A 64 -15.83 -46.62 -9.79
CA VAL A 64 -15.73 -45.37 -10.56
C VAL A 64 -16.08 -44.16 -9.73
N GLU A 65 -17.08 -44.27 -8.84
CA GLU A 65 -17.48 -43.16 -7.98
C GLU A 65 -16.41 -42.81 -6.95
N SER A 66 -15.75 -43.85 -6.38
CA SER A 66 -14.62 -43.67 -5.47
C SER A 66 -13.39 -43.04 -6.18
N LEU A 67 -13.10 -43.51 -7.42
CA LEU A 67 -12.05 -42.89 -8.24
C LEU A 67 -12.35 -41.43 -8.52
N LEU A 68 -13.58 -41.09 -8.88
CA LEU A 68 -13.98 -39.74 -9.16
C LEU A 68 -13.91 -38.84 -7.91
N LEU A 69 -14.35 -39.34 -6.75
CA LEU A 69 -14.22 -38.62 -5.50
C LEU A 69 -12.73 -38.38 -5.14
N ARG A 70 -11.88 -39.38 -5.31
CA ARG A 70 -10.44 -39.22 -5.08
C ARG A 70 -9.82 -38.20 -6.03
N VAL A 71 -10.19 -38.17 -7.29
CA VAL A 71 -9.77 -37.16 -8.28
C VAL A 71 -10.08 -35.76 -7.77
N ARG A 72 -11.32 -35.52 -7.25
CA ARG A 72 -11.71 -34.20 -6.73
C ARG A 72 -10.83 -33.78 -5.54
N LEU A 73 -10.56 -34.68 -4.61
CA LEU A 73 -9.72 -34.44 -3.42
C LEU A 73 -8.26 -34.17 -3.79
N LEU A 74 -7.71 -35.00 -4.73
CA LEU A 74 -6.33 -34.86 -5.20
C LEU A 74 -6.12 -33.51 -5.95
N ARG A 75 -7.09 -33.07 -6.75
CA ARG A 75 -7.03 -31.74 -7.39
C ARG A 75 -6.87 -30.60 -6.37
N ARG A 76 -7.64 -30.63 -5.28
CA ARG A 76 -7.54 -29.63 -4.21
C ARG A 76 -6.19 -29.63 -3.51
N LYS A 77 -5.50 -30.79 -3.49
CA LYS A 77 -4.14 -30.95 -2.97
C LYS A 77 -3.04 -30.66 -3.99
N ASN A 78 -3.40 -30.27 -5.22
CA ASN A 78 -2.47 -30.09 -6.35
C ASN A 78 -1.71 -31.38 -6.75
N GLU A 79 -2.26 -32.57 -6.41
CA GLU A 79 -1.69 -33.88 -6.77
C GLU A 79 -2.20 -34.34 -8.16
N PHE A 80 -1.98 -33.49 -9.17
CA PHE A 80 -2.59 -33.61 -10.51
C PHE A 80 -2.17 -34.89 -11.24
N GLY A 81 -0.92 -35.38 -11.05
CA GLY A 81 -0.42 -36.58 -11.67
C GLY A 81 -1.20 -37.81 -11.24
N GLN A 82 -1.50 -37.96 -9.94
CA GLN A 82 -2.29 -39.08 -9.42
C GLN A 82 -3.78 -38.90 -9.83
N ALA A 83 -4.31 -37.69 -9.80
CA ALA A 83 -5.67 -37.43 -10.26
C ALA A 83 -5.85 -37.82 -11.74
N LEU A 84 -4.85 -37.54 -12.59
CA LEU A 84 -4.89 -37.95 -14.02
C LEU A 84 -4.82 -39.47 -14.20
N GLN A 85 -4.06 -40.18 -13.38
CA GLN A 85 -4.05 -41.67 -13.40
C GLN A 85 -5.43 -42.20 -13.00
N ASP A 86 -6.02 -41.72 -11.94
CA ASP A 86 -7.32 -42.15 -11.44
C ASP A 86 -8.44 -41.91 -12.43
N ILE A 87 -8.50 -40.72 -13.05
CA ILE A 87 -9.54 -40.41 -14.03
C ILE A 87 -9.39 -41.28 -15.30
N ASN A 88 -8.16 -41.55 -15.74
CA ASN A 88 -7.89 -42.47 -16.87
C ASN A 88 -8.28 -43.89 -16.55
N HIS A 89 -8.03 -44.36 -15.29
CA HIS A 89 -8.49 -45.64 -14.83
C HIS A 89 -10.01 -45.73 -14.79
N ALA A 90 -10.68 -44.70 -14.24
CA ALA A 90 -12.13 -44.62 -14.23
C ALA A 90 -12.73 -44.67 -15.65
N LEU A 91 -12.18 -43.94 -16.61
CA LEU A 91 -12.61 -44.00 -18.02
C LEU A 91 -12.46 -45.39 -18.66
N LYS A 92 -11.41 -46.13 -18.28
CA LYS A 92 -11.15 -47.48 -18.79
C LYS A 92 -12.15 -48.51 -18.26
N VAL A 93 -12.52 -48.41 -16.96
CA VAL A 93 -13.35 -49.42 -16.30
C VAL A 93 -14.83 -49.08 -16.30
N ASN A 94 -15.20 -47.83 -16.54
CA ASN A 94 -16.59 -47.35 -16.49
C ASN A 94 -17.50 -48.06 -17.52
N LYS A 95 -18.63 -48.54 -17.02
CA LYS A 95 -19.70 -49.13 -17.82
C LYS A 95 -20.99 -48.34 -17.58
N PRO A 96 -21.25 -47.25 -18.33
CA PRO A 96 -22.34 -46.29 -18.05
C PRO A 96 -23.75 -46.88 -17.90
N LYS A 97 -23.96 -48.08 -18.42
CA LYS A 97 -25.22 -48.84 -18.21
C LYS A 97 -25.32 -49.50 -16.82
N LYS A 98 -24.21 -49.57 -16.08
CA LYS A 98 -24.10 -50.22 -14.76
C LYS A 98 -23.69 -49.25 -13.66
N THR A 99 -23.21 -48.07 -14.01
CA THR A 99 -22.79 -46.99 -13.09
C THR A 99 -23.62 -45.75 -13.31
N GLU A 100 -23.82 -44.96 -12.29
CA GLU A 100 -24.50 -43.64 -12.40
C GLU A 100 -23.60 -42.58 -13.06
N VAL A 101 -22.26 -42.76 -13.00
CA VAL A 101 -21.30 -41.83 -13.57
C VAL A 101 -21.23 -41.99 -15.09
N GLN A 102 -21.48 -40.90 -15.78
CA GLN A 102 -21.39 -40.81 -17.24
C GLN A 102 -19.94 -40.57 -17.70
N ASN A 103 -19.58 -41.05 -18.88
CA ASN A 103 -18.26 -40.77 -19.45
C ASN A 103 -18.07 -39.29 -19.76
N SER A 104 -19.13 -38.55 -20.08
CA SER A 104 -19.09 -37.11 -20.21
C SER A 104 -18.57 -36.45 -18.93
N THR A 105 -19.08 -36.87 -17.77
CA THR A 105 -18.63 -36.36 -16.46
C THR A 105 -17.17 -36.65 -16.19
N LEU A 106 -16.69 -37.88 -16.55
CA LEU A 106 -15.28 -38.23 -16.38
C LEU A 106 -14.36 -37.39 -17.27
N HIS A 107 -14.75 -37.16 -18.55
CA HIS A 107 -14.00 -36.28 -19.44
C HIS A 107 -14.04 -34.82 -18.99
N TRP A 108 -15.16 -34.39 -18.42
CA TRP A 108 -15.30 -33.05 -17.83
C TRP A 108 -14.30 -32.83 -16.69
N TRP A 109 -14.21 -33.79 -15.73
CA TRP A 109 -13.24 -33.72 -14.65
C TRP A 109 -11.78 -33.89 -15.15
N LYS A 110 -11.55 -34.67 -16.19
CA LYS A 110 -10.23 -34.76 -16.83
C LYS A 110 -9.81 -33.40 -17.43
N ALA A 111 -10.72 -32.66 -18.02
CA ALA A 111 -10.46 -31.34 -18.56
C ALA A 111 -10.02 -30.37 -17.46
N TYR A 112 -10.69 -30.36 -16.30
CA TYR A 112 -10.29 -29.54 -15.16
C TYR A 112 -8.90 -29.90 -14.61
N ILE A 113 -8.51 -31.17 -14.62
CA ILE A 113 -7.14 -31.57 -14.22
C ILE A 113 -6.12 -30.92 -15.18
N TYR A 114 -6.39 -30.92 -16.48
CA TYR A 114 -5.49 -30.29 -17.47
C TYR A 114 -5.46 -28.76 -17.33
N GLU A 115 -6.57 -28.12 -17.00
CA GLU A 115 -6.61 -26.69 -16.71
C GLU A 115 -5.72 -26.34 -15.50
N ASP A 116 -5.86 -27.09 -14.40
CA ASP A 116 -5.04 -26.92 -13.19
C ASP A 116 -3.54 -27.13 -13.47
N MET A 117 -3.19 -28.01 -14.43
CA MET A 117 -1.82 -28.23 -14.90
C MET A 117 -1.34 -27.16 -15.90
N GLY A 118 -2.19 -26.23 -16.33
CA GLY A 118 -1.91 -25.22 -17.37
C GLY A 118 -1.92 -25.78 -18.80
N ASP A 119 -2.32 -27.03 -19.00
CA ASP A 119 -2.40 -27.68 -20.33
C ASP A 119 -3.74 -27.37 -21.02
N LYS A 120 -3.84 -26.14 -21.52
CA LYS A 120 -5.06 -25.60 -22.16
C LYS A 120 -5.52 -26.45 -23.36
N VAL A 121 -4.59 -27.05 -24.11
CA VAL A 121 -4.91 -27.82 -25.33
C VAL A 121 -5.61 -29.14 -24.96
N ASN A 122 -5.06 -29.89 -24.02
CA ASN A 122 -5.66 -31.14 -23.56
C ASN A 122 -6.94 -30.88 -22.73
N ALA A 123 -7.05 -29.76 -22.04
CA ALA A 123 -8.27 -29.33 -21.38
C ALA A 123 -9.40 -29.14 -22.40
N ALA A 124 -9.21 -28.32 -23.43
CA ALA A 124 -10.20 -28.10 -24.49
C ALA A 124 -10.58 -29.41 -25.22
N ALA A 125 -9.62 -30.26 -25.53
CA ALA A 125 -9.90 -31.56 -26.14
C ALA A 125 -10.75 -32.47 -25.24
N SER A 126 -10.53 -32.42 -23.94
CA SER A 126 -11.30 -33.20 -22.96
C SER A 126 -12.71 -32.63 -22.77
N PHE A 127 -12.86 -31.30 -22.71
CA PHE A 127 -14.19 -30.65 -22.70
C PHE A 127 -14.98 -30.94 -23.96
N LYS A 128 -14.34 -30.88 -25.13
CA LYS A 128 -14.97 -31.26 -26.39
C LYS A 128 -15.56 -32.67 -26.32
N THR A 129 -14.74 -33.63 -25.86
CA THR A 129 -15.18 -35.01 -25.72
C THR A 129 -16.32 -35.15 -24.72
N ALA A 130 -16.27 -34.40 -23.60
CA ALA A 130 -17.35 -34.35 -22.61
C ALA A 130 -18.66 -33.87 -23.25
N CYS A 131 -18.65 -32.78 -24.04
CA CYS A 131 -19.80 -32.26 -24.75
C CYS A 131 -20.39 -33.28 -25.76
N GLU A 132 -19.54 -33.98 -26.53
CA GLU A 132 -19.94 -34.95 -27.50
C GLU A 132 -20.62 -36.19 -26.88
N LEU A 133 -20.21 -36.56 -25.64
CA LEU A 133 -20.74 -37.68 -24.89
C LEU A 133 -21.89 -37.31 -23.96
N ALA A 134 -22.15 -36.03 -23.73
CA ALA A 134 -23.24 -35.58 -22.88
C ALA A 134 -24.61 -35.97 -23.43
N ARG A 135 -25.51 -36.34 -22.54
CA ARG A 135 -26.86 -36.76 -22.91
C ARG A 135 -27.70 -35.53 -23.27
N LYS A 136 -28.38 -35.59 -24.43
CA LYS A 136 -29.23 -34.50 -24.92
C LYS A 136 -30.47 -34.26 -24.05
N ASP A 137 -30.91 -35.26 -23.32
CA ASP A 137 -32.05 -35.17 -22.37
C ASP A 137 -31.66 -34.59 -21.00
N ASP A 138 -30.36 -34.53 -20.71
CA ASP A 138 -29.78 -33.87 -19.50
C ASP A 138 -29.29 -32.49 -19.91
N LYS A 139 -30.26 -31.54 -20.07
CA LYS A 139 -29.98 -30.21 -20.57
C LYS A 139 -29.05 -29.40 -19.65
N GLU A 140 -29.26 -29.47 -18.35
CA GLU A 140 -28.49 -28.74 -17.37
C GLU A 140 -27.02 -29.13 -17.41
N ASN A 141 -26.72 -30.43 -17.40
CA ASN A 141 -25.35 -30.94 -17.46
C ASN A 141 -24.70 -30.59 -18.83
N LEU A 142 -25.47 -30.68 -19.93
CA LEU A 142 -24.98 -30.31 -21.25
C LEU A 142 -24.65 -28.81 -21.34
N GLN A 143 -25.46 -27.94 -20.75
CA GLN A 143 -25.19 -26.48 -20.70
C GLN A 143 -23.92 -26.21 -19.92
N SER A 144 -23.77 -26.76 -18.72
CA SER A 144 -22.58 -26.57 -17.89
C SER A 144 -21.29 -26.99 -18.59
N ILE A 145 -21.28 -28.21 -19.17
CA ILE A 145 -20.11 -28.72 -19.94
C ILE A 145 -19.85 -27.86 -21.16
N SER A 146 -20.88 -27.40 -21.85
CA SER A 146 -20.76 -26.56 -23.05
C SER A 146 -20.20 -25.18 -22.70
N PHE A 147 -20.61 -24.60 -21.57
CA PHE A 147 -20.08 -23.34 -21.09
C PHE A 147 -18.59 -23.45 -20.81
N ASP A 148 -18.15 -24.48 -20.05
CA ASP A 148 -16.74 -24.68 -19.73
C ASP A 148 -15.92 -24.96 -21.01
N TYR A 149 -16.48 -25.70 -21.96
CA TYR A 149 -15.82 -25.90 -23.26
C TYR A 149 -15.64 -24.59 -24.03
N ALA A 150 -16.68 -23.76 -24.10
CA ALA A 150 -16.58 -22.46 -24.75
C ALA A 150 -15.56 -21.54 -24.04
N GLN A 151 -15.52 -21.57 -22.70
CA GLN A 151 -14.53 -20.86 -21.90
C GLN A 151 -13.10 -21.33 -22.20
N SER A 152 -12.89 -22.64 -22.30
CA SER A 152 -11.58 -23.21 -22.63
C SER A 152 -11.12 -22.84 -24.06
N LEU A 153 -12.04 -22.74 -25.01
CA LEU A 153 -11.75 -22.24 -26.37
C LEU A 153 -11.38 -20.74 -26.35
N TYR A 154 -12.08 -19.94 -25.55
CA TYR A 154 -11.72 -18.54 -25.35
C TYR A 154 -10.30 -18.40 -24.79
N ASP A 155 -9.93 -19.18 -23.79
CA ASP A 155 -8.60 -19.16 -23.16
C ASP A 155 -7.48 -19.63 -24.13
N LEU A 156 -7.84 -20.32 -25.21
CA LEU A 156 -6.96 -20.68 -26.33
C LEU A 156 -6.93 -19.61 -27.44
N GLY A 157 -7.78 -18.56 -27.37
CA GLY A 157 -7.95 -17.58 -28.43
C GLY A 157 -8.82 -18.04 -29.61
N ASP A 158 -9.45 -19.22 -29.52
CA ASP A 158 -10.41 -19.71 -30.53
C ASP A 158 -11.80 -19.11 -30.26
N TYR A 159 -11.92 -17.81 -30.46
CA TYR A 159 -13.18 -17.08 -30.29
C TYR A 159 -14.28 -17.56 -31.22
N ALA A 160 -13.94 -18.00 -32.44
CA ALA A 160 -14.90 -18.53 -33.37
C ALA A 160 -15.46 -19.89 -32.92
N GLY A 161 -14.61 -20.75 -32.39
CA GLY A 161 -15.03 -22.00 -31.78
C GLY A 161 -15.92 -21.79 -30.58
N ALA A 162 -15.53 -20.88 -29.67
CA ALA A 162 -16.34 -20.51 -28.52
C ALA A 162 -17.71 -19.97 -28.90
N ASP A 163 -17.80 -19.06 -29.89
CA ASP A 163 -19.05 -18.54 -30.43
C ASP A 163 -19.99 -19.65 -30.93
N ALA A 164 -19.43 -20.64 -31.65
CA ALA A 164 -20.22 -21.74 -32.16
C ALA A 164 -20.86 -22.57 -31.01
N ILE A 165 -20.17 -22.69 -29.89
CA ILE A 165 -20.71 -23.38 -28.70
C ILE A 165 -21.78 -22.52 -28.03
N TYR A 166 -21.50 -21.25 -27.75
CA TYR A 166 -22.49 -20.34 -27.13
C TYR A 166 -23.76 -20.23 -27.96
N ARG A 167 -23.68 -20.17 -29.30
CA ARG A 167 -24.85 -20.20 -30.19
C ARG A 167 -25.64 -21.52 -30.12
N LYS A 168 -24.97 -22.65 -29.88
CA LYS A 168 -25.67 -23.93 -29.63
C LYS A 168 -26.39 -23.90 -28.28
N MET A 169 -25.80 -23.29 -27.27
CA MET A 169 -26.45 -23.12 -25.96
C MET A 169 -27.72 -22.26 -26.12
N LEU A 170 -27.61 -21.13 -26.80
CA LEU A 170 -28.75 -20.27 -27.06
C LEU A 170 -29.85 -20.92 -27.95
N ALA A 171 -29.49 -21.89 -28.77
CA ALA A 171 -30.47 -22.69 -29.51
C ALA A 171 -31.23 -23.69 -28.62
N LEU A 172 -30.69 -24.05 -27.48
CA LEU A 172 -31.34 -24.90 -26.47
C LEU A 172 -32.14 -24.07 -25.44
N ASP A 173 -31.61 -22.91 -25.09
CA ASP A 173 -32.24 -21.90 -24.22
C ASP A 173 -31.91 -20.48 -24.71
N GLU A 174 -32.88 -19.82 -25.30
CA GLU A 174 -32.70 -18.46 -25.86
C GLU A 174 -32.48 -17.38 -24.77
N ALA A 175 -32.76 -17.71 -23.53
CA ALA A 175 -32.58 -16.85 -22.38
C ALA A 175 -31.30 -17.14 -21.53
N ASP A 176 -30.40 -17.99 -22.07
CA ASP A 176 -29.15 -18.33 -21.40
C ASP A 176 -28.21 -17.10 -21.27
N GLN A 177 -28.19 -16.48 -20.09
CA GLN A 177 -27.41 -15.28 -19.81
C GLN A 177 -25.91 -15.53 -19.94
N ALA A 178 -25.43 -16.68 -19.47
CA ALA A 178 -24.00 -17.02 -19.53
C ALA A 178 -23.51 -17.14 -20.98
N ALA A 179 -24.34 -17.73 -21.84
CA ALA A 179 -24.03 -17.83 -23.27
C ALA A 179 -24.04 -16.46 -23.96
N MET A 180 -25.01 -15.58 -23.64
CA MET A 180 -25.05 -14.22 -24.17
C MET A 180 -23.86 -13.38 -23.74
N ALA A 181 -23.53 -13.42 -22.45
CA ALA A 181 -22.37 -12.73 -21.88
C ALA A 181 -21.05 -13.24 -22.48
N GLY A 182 -20.92 -14.56 -22.66
CA GLY A 182 -19.76 -15.18 -23.32
C GLY A 182 -19.59 -14.74 -24.77
N LEU A 183 -20.69 -14.67 -25.54
CA LEU A 183 -20.67 -14.11 -26.90
C LEU A 183 -20.26 -12.64 -26.92
N ALA A 184 -20.81 -11.83 -26.02
CA ALA A 184 -20.48 -10.42 -25.93
C ALA A 184 -19.00 -10.22 -25.60
N ARG A 185 -18.46 -11.01 -24.66
CA ARG A 185 -17.02 -10.99 -24.33
C ARG A 185 -16.16 -11.31 -25.57
N ASN A 186 -16.51 -12.37 -26.33
CA ASN A 186 -15.79 -12.70 -27.55
C ASN A 186 -15.88 -11.59 -28.62
N MET A 187 -17.00 -10.87 -28.68
CA MET A 187 -17.17 -9.72 -29.55
C MET A 187 -16.25 -8.56 -29.12
N ILE A 188 -16.09 -8.32 -27.80
CA ILE A 188 -15.18 -7.31 -27.27
C ILE A 188 -13.74 -7.62 -27.66
N GLU A 189 -13.29 -8.88 -27.54
CA GLU A 189 -11.94 -9.30 -27.94
C GLU A 189 -11.67 -9.11 -29.44
N ARG A 190 -12.72 -9.10 -30.24
CA ARG A 190 -12.65 -8.85 -31.69
C ARG A 190 -12.99 -7.41 -32.07
N GLU A 191 -13.00 -6.51 -31.14
CA GLU A 191 -13.26 -5.09 -31.30
C GLU A 191 -14.69 -4.77 -31.86
N GLN A 192 -15.62 -5.71 -31.70
CA GLN A 192 -17.02 -5.57 -32.13
C GLN A 192 -17.86 -5.02 -30.97
N TYR A 193 -17.51 -3.84 -30.48
CA TYR A 193 -18.03 -3.29 -29.21
C TYR A 193 -19.53 -2.97 -29.30
N SER A 194 -20.01 -2.44 -30.41
CA SER A 194 -21.44 -2.10 -30.60
C SER A 194 -22.32 -3.34 -30.58
N GLU A 195 -21.91 -4.40 -31.29
CA GLU A 195 -22.62 -5.68 -31.33
C GLU A 195 -22.61 -6.37 -29.96
N ALA A 196 -21.49 -6.24 -29.23
CA ALA A 196 -21.39 -6.73 -27.84
C ALA A 196 -22.42 -6.05 -26.93
N ILE A 197 -22.56 -4.73 -27.03
CA ILE A 197 -23.55 -3.95 -26.25
C ILE A 197 -24.98 -4.39 -26.61
N GLU A 198 -25.31 -4.56 -27.91
CA GLU A 198 -26.63 -5.04 -28.33
C GLU A 198 -26.94 -6.43 -27.74
N MET A 199 -25.95 -7.33 -27.71
CA MET A 199 -26.10 -8.65 -27.11
C MET A 199 -26.32 -8.55 -25.58
N LEU A 200 -25.57 -7.68 -24.89
CA LEU A 200 -25.72 -7.44 -23.47
C LEU A 200 -27.05 -6.75 -23.12
N ASP A 201 -27.53 -5.85 -23.99
CA ASP A 201 -28.87 -5.24 -23.84
C ASP A 201 -29.99 -6.28 -24.00
N LYS A 202 -29.79 -7.28 -24.87
CA LYS A 202 -30.68 -8.42 -24.96
C LYS A 202 -30.65 -9.29 -23.71
N CYS A 203 -29.45 -9.58 -23.18
CA CYS A 203 -29.27 -10.33 -21.96
C CYS A 203 -29.96 -9.66 -20.78
N GLN A 204 -29.79 -8.34 -20.62
CA GLN A 204 -30.41 -7.53 -19.57
C GLN A 204 -31.94 -7.58 -19.58
N LYS A 205 -32.59 -7.80 -20.71
CA LYS A 205 -34.05 -7.95 -20.76
C LYS A 205 -34.55 -9.26 -20.18
N TYR A 206 -33.71 -10.30 -20.15
CA TYR A 206 -34.05 -11.58 -19.55
C TYR A 206 -33.72 -11.56 -18.06
N ASP A 207 -32.58 -10.99 -17.67
CA ASP A 207 -32.17 -10.87 -16.28
C ASP A 207 -31.35 -9.59 -16.10
N ALA A 208 -31.91 -8.60 -15.43
CA ALA A 208 -31.24 -7.34 -15.13
C ALA A 208 -30.30 -7.41 -13.94
N ASP A 209 -30.36 -8.50 -13.16
CA ASP A 209 -29.49 -8.70 -11.98
C ASP A 209 -28.26 -9.54 -12.28
N TYR A 210 -28.11 -10.04 -13.52
CA TYR A 210 -26.89 -10.75 -13.93
C TYR A 210 -25.72 -9.79 -14.09
N SER A 211 -24.83 -9.75 -13.11
CA SER A 211 -23.79 -8.72 -12.93
C SER A 211 -22.77 -8.65 -14.07
N GLU A 212 -22.45 -9.76 -14.73
CA GLU A 212 -21.48 -9.83 -15.84
C GLU A 212 -21.87 -8.92 -17.02
N ILE A 213 -23.15 -8.63 -17.22
CA ILE A 213 -23.65 -7.71 -18.23
C ILE A 213 -22.97 -6.35 -18.06
N TYR A 214 -22.93 -5.84 -16.85
CA TYR A 214 -22.45 -4.51 -16.54
C TYR A 214 -20.92 -4.43 -16.64
N HIS A 215 -20.22 -5.47 -16.23
CA HIS A 215 -18.79 -5.59 -16.42
C HIS A 215 -18.39 -5.49 -17.90
N PHE A 216 -19.02 -6.30 -18.77
CA PHE A 216 -18.72 -6.27 -20.20
C PHE A 216 -19.22 -5.00 -20.89
N LYS A 217 -20.35 -4.42 -20.45
CA LYS A 217 -20.78 -3.10 -20.93
C LYS A 217 -19.77 -2.01 -20.60
N MET A 218 -19.23 -2.00 -19.36
CA MET A 218 -18.19 -1.06 -18.96
C MET A 218 -16.99 -1.16 -19.89
N GLN A 219 -16.49 -2.38 -20.16
CA GLN A 219 -15.36 -2.59 -21.06
C GLN A 219 -15.66 -2.12 -22.48
N ALA A 220 -16.83 -2.48 -23.05
CA ALA A 220 -17.19 -2.12 -24.40
C ALA A 220 -17.38 -0.61 -24.56
N TYR A 221 -18.07 0.07 -23.65
CA TYR A 221 -18.23 1.53 -23.66
C TYR A 221 -16.90 2.25 -23.48
N ASP A 222 -16.01 1.75 -22.62
CA ASP A 222 -14.69 2.34 -22.43
C ASP A 222 -13.85 2.29 -23.72
N LYS A 223 -13.86 1.16 -24.41
CA LYS A 223 -13.18 0.99 -25.71
C LYS A 223 -13.78 1.85 -26.83
N LEU A 224 -15.07 2.16 -26.78
CA LEU A 224 -15.74 3.09 -27.70
C LEU A 224 -15.49 4.57 -27.36
N GLY A 225 -14.83 4.87 -26.22
CA GLY A 225 -14.66 6.24 -25.73
C GLY A 225 -15.94 6.85 -25.12
N GLU A 226 -16.99 6.05 -24.91
CA GLU A 226 -18.24 6.49 -24.28
C GLU A 226 -18.11 6.46 -22.74
N THR A 227 -17.13 7.20 -22.21
CA THR A 227 -16.69 7.13 -20.82
C THR A 227 -17.83 7.25 -19.80
N SER A 228 -18.82 8.15 -20.04
CA SER A 228 -19.94 8.29 -19.08
C SER A 228 -20.77 7.03 -18.96
N LYS A 229 -21.05 6.36 -20.09
CA LYS A 229 -21.80 5.09 -20.08
C LYS A 229 -20.96 3.96 -19.47
N ALA A 230 -19.64 4.00 -19.69
CA ALA A 230 -18.73 3.06 -19.05
C ALA A 230 -18.73 3.22 -17.53
N ILE A 231 -18.70 4.47 -17.02
CA ILE A 231 -18.81 4.76 -15.59
C ILE A 231 -20.15 4.24 -15.04
N ASP A 232 -21.26 4.58 -15.68
CA ASP A 232 -22.58 4.13 -15.24
C ASP A 232 -22.67 2.59 -15.19
N ALA A 233 -22.12 1.91 -16.19
CA ALA A 233 -22.07 0.44 -16.21
C ALA A 233 -21.17 -0.12 -15.09
N GLY A 234 -20.00 0.48 -14.82
CA GLY A 234 -19.13 0.07 -13.74
C GLY A 234 -19.79 0.23 -12.36
N LEU A 235 -20.48 1.33 -12.13
CA LEU A 235 -21.24 1.56 -10.91
C LEU A 235 -22.45 0.61 -10.75
N GLU A 236 -23.12 0.22 -11.88
CA GLU A 236 -24.13 -0.84 -11.83
C GLU A 236 -23.52 -2.20 -11.52
N TRP A 237 -22.33 -2.48 -12.05
CA TRP A 237 -21.61 -3.71 -11.71
C TRP A 237 -21.31 -3.79 -10.22
N LEU A 238 -20.82 -2.71 -9.61
CA LEU A 238 -20.58 -2.63 -8.17
C LEU A 238 -21.85 -2.82 -7.34
N ASP A 239 -22.97 -2.25 -7.81
CA ASP A 239 -24.28 -2.36 -7.13
C ASP A 239 -24.86 -3.79 -7.16
N LYS A 240 -24.48 -4.59 -8.16
CA LYS A 240 -24.96 -5.97 -8.38
C LYS A 240 -23.96 -7.05 -7.96
N ASN A 241 -22.72 -6.70 -7.62
CA ASN A 241 -21.68 -7.67 -7.32
C ASN A 241 -20.70 -7.12 -6.30
N ASP A 242 -20.77 -7.61 -5.08
CA ASP A 242 -19.86 -7.22 -3.98
C ASP A 242 -18.38 -7.54 -4.29
N ASP A 243 -18.11 -8.51 -5.20
CA ASP A 243 -16.77 -8.88 -5.66
C ASP A 243 -16.35 -8.12 -6.94
N ALA A 244 -17.03 -7.03 -7.31
CA ALA A 244 -16.66 -6.23 -8.48
C ALA A 244 -15.21 -5.71 -8.35
N ASN A 245 -14.47 -5.73 -9.46
CA ASN A 245 -13.11 -5.24 -9.48
C ASN A 245 -13.09 -3.71 -9.44
N ILE A 246 -12.94 -3.15 -8.24
CA ILE A 246 -12.92 -1.72 -7.98
C ILE A 246 -11.82 -1.02 -8.79
N GLU A 247 -10.61 -1.59 -8.88
CA GLU A 247 -9.52 -1.01 -9.66
C GLU A 247 -9.88 -0.80 -11.13
N ALA A 248 -10.62 -1.76 -11.72
CA ALA A 248 -11.09 -1.62 -13.11
C ALA A 248 -12.11 -0.50 -13.25
N ILE A 249 -12.99 -0.30 -12.26
CA ILE A 249 -13.98 0.78 -12.22
C ILE A 249 -13.28 2.13 -12.05
N ASP A 250 -12.33 2.23 -11.13
CA ASP A 250 -11.53 3.44 -10.86
C ASP A 250 -10.80 3.91 -12.11
N LYS A 251 -10.15 3.01 -12.86
CA LYS A 251 -9.48 3.34 -14.13
C LYS A 251 -10.40 4.03 -15.13
N VAL A 252 -11.66 3.67 -15.16
CA VAL A 252 -12.66 4.31 -16.03
C VAL A 252 -13.12 5.63 -15.45
N MET A 253 -13.37 5.70 -14.15
CA MET A 253 -13.83 6.90 -13.45
C MET A 253 -12.82 8.06 -13.49
N LEU A 254 -11.52 7.74 -13.36
CA LEU A 254 -10.42 8.71 -13.44
C LEU A 254 -10.37 9.45 -14.79
N LYS A 255 -10.95 8.91 -15.85
CA LYS A 255 -11.05 9.58 -17.14
C LYS A 255 -12.06 10.75 -17.16
N ARG A 256 -13.00 10.79 -16.20
CA ARG A 256 -14.05 11.82 -16.13
C ARG A 256 -14.54 12.04 -14.69
N LEU A 257 -13.67 12.59 -13.85
CA LEU A 257 -13.85 12.73 -12.40
C LEU A 257 -15.18 13.38 -12.00
N ASN A 258 -15.50 14.55 -12.55
CA ASN A 258 -16.73 15.28 -12.18
C ASN A 258 -18.00 14.50 -12.48
N TYR A 259 -18.00 13.68 -13.54
CA TYR A 259 -19.16 12.84 -13.87
C TYR A 259 -19.25 11.66 -12.91
N ALA A 260 -18.13 11.02 -12.61
CA ALA A 260 -18.07 9.90 -11.67
C ALA A 260 -18.55 10.33 -10.28
N GLU A 261 -18.04 11.43 -9.76
CA GLU A 261 -18.46 12.02 -8.49
C GLU A 261 -19.98 12.28 -8.44
N ALA A 262 -20.52 12.98 -9.46
CA ALA A 262 -21.95 13.27 -9.55
C ALA A 262 -22.80 12.00 -9.60
N SER A 263 -22.34 10.97 -10.31
CA SER A 263 -23.02 9.67 -10.41
C SER A 263 -23.03 8.94 -9.07
N ILE A 264 -21.90 8.89 -8.35
CA ILE A 264 -21.80 8.28 -7.02
C ILE A 264 -22.70 9.02 -6.03
N LYS A 265 -22.61 10.36 -5.95
CA LYS A 265 -23.46 11.19 -5.09
C LYS A 265 -24.95 11.04 -5.40
N THR A 266 -25.30 10.82 -6.66
CA THR A 266 -26.70 10.56 -7.03
C THR A 266 -27.18 9.20 -6.51
N ARG A 267 -26.31 8.19 -6.50
CA ARG A 267 -26.62 6.86 -5.94
C ARG A 267 -26.78 6.94 -4.41
N ILE A 268 -25.86 7.60 -3.70
CA ILE A 268 -25.94 7.82 -2.25
C ILE A 268 -27.31 8.42 -1.84
N LYS A 269 -27.87 9.32 -2.66
CA LYS A 269 -29.19 9.92 -2.39
C LYS A 269 -30.38 9.00 -2.61
N LYS A 270 -30.22 7.93 -3.40
CA LYS A 270 -31.30 7.05 -3.85
C LYS A 270 -31.28 5.66 -3.22
N THR A 271 -30.12 5.23 -2.72
CA THR A 271 -29.93 3.88 -2.21
C THR A 271 -30.30 3.76 -0.74
N GLU A 272 -30.74 2.55 -0.34
CA GLU A 272 -30.86 2.16 1.07
C GLU A 272 -29.48 1.76 1.64
N ASN A 273 -28.55 1.33 0.80
CA ASN A 273 -27.18 0.95 1.19
C ASN A 273 -26.21 2.15 1.13
N ARG A 274 -26.52 3.20 1.89
CA ARG A 274 -25.71 4.43 1.94
C ARG A 274 -24.30 4.19 2.47
N PHE A 275 -24.14 3.27 3.41
CA PHE A 275 -22.86 2.92 4.00
C PHE A 275 -21.82 2.54 2.93
N GLN A 276 -22.15 1.54 2.10
CA GLN A 276 -21.25 1.06 1.04
C GLN A 276 -20.89 2.17 0.03
N TRP A 277 -21.90 2.96 -0.39
CA TRP A 277 -21.68 4.01 -1.38
C TRP A 277 -20.91 5.22 -0.84
N MET A 278 -21.05 5.55 0.45
CA MET A 278 -20.22 6.58 1.08
C MET A 278 -18.79 6.09 1.29
N ALA A 279 -18.58 4.84 1.70
CA ALA A 279 -17.26 4.23 1.76
C ALA A 279 -16.56 4.22 0.39
N PHE A 280 -17.31 3.89 -0.66
CA PHE A 280 -16.82 3.95 -2.04
C PHE A 280 -16.49 5.38 -2.49
N LEU A 281 -17.26 6.38 -2.08
CA LEU A 281 -16.96 7.79 -2.35
C LEU A 281 -15.66 8.25 -1.68
N CYS A 282 -15.41 7.82 -0.44
CA CYS A 282 -14.14 8.09 0.24
C CYS A 282 -12.97 7.52 -0.57
N GLN A 283 -13.05 6.24 -0.94
CA GLN A 283 -12.03 5.58 -1.75
C GLN A 283 -11.84 6.26 -3.12
N PHE A 284 -12.92 6.66 -3.79
CA PHE A 284 -12.85 7.38 -5.06
C PHE A 284 -12.08 8.70 -4.94
N TYR A 285 -12.30 9.46 -3.86
CA TYR A 285 -11.57 10.70 -3.62
C TYR A 285 -10.08 10.44 -3.33
N GLU A 286 -9.74 9.38 -2.59
CA GLU A 286 -8.33 8.98 -2.39
C GLU A 286 -7.67 8.60 -3.72
N THR A 287 -8.28 7.71 -4.49
CA THR A 287 -7.75 7.24 -5.78
C THR A 287 -7.61 8.37 -6.79
N SER A 288 -8.47 9.39 -6.70
CA SER A 288 -8.43 10.58 -7.56
C SER A 288 -7.58 11.72 -6.98
N HIS A 289 -6.88 11.50 -5.87
CA HIS A 289 -6.04 12.48 -5.16
C HIS A 289 -6.80 13.74 -4.70
N GLN A 290 -8.09 13.62 -4.44
CA GLN A 290 -8.94 14.68 -3.91
C GLN A 290 -9.03 14.55 -2.39
N TYR A 291 -7.88 14.62 -1.71
CA TYR A 291 -7.75 14.26 -0.29
C TYR A 291 -8.56 15.15 0.65
N ALA A 292 -8.78 16.42 0.31
CA ALA A 292 -9.61 17.31 1.14
C ALA A 292 -11.10 16.91 1.09
N GLU A 293 -11.57 16.51 -0.09
CA GLU A 293 -12.90 15.94 -0.28
C GLU A 293 -13.04 14.60 0.43
N ALA A 294 -11.98 13.77 0.40
CA ALA A 294 -11.93 12.51 1.13
C ALA A 294 -12.10 12.74 2.64
N VAL A 295 -11.29 13.63 3.24
CA VAL A 295 -11.38 14.00 4.67
C VAL A 295 -12.81 14.40 5.04
N ARG A 296 -13.41 15.34 4.30
CA ARG A 296 -14.81 15.75 4.56
C ARG A 296 -15.80 14.61 4.46
N THR A 297 -15.60 13.72 3.49
CA THR A 297 -16.50 12.58 3.31
C THR A 297 -16.34 11.56 4.44
N TYR A 298 -15.13 11.37 4.97
CA TYR A 298 -14.89 10.59 6.18
C TYR A 298 -15.56 11.19 7.41
N ASP A 299 -15.52 12.51 7.57
CA ASP A 299 -16.21 13.21 8.67
C ASP A 299 -17.74 13.05 8.55
N GLU A 300 -18.30 13.17 7.33
CA GLU A 300 -19.72 12.93 7.06
C GLU A 300 -20.10 11.47 7.31
N PHE A 301 -19.24 10.53 6.94
CA PHE A 301 -19.44 9.10 7.16
C PHE A 301 -19.47 8.77 8.66
N GLU A 302 -18.49 9.27 9.42
CA GLU A 302 -18.41 9.05 10.87
C GLU A 302 -19.61 9.69 11.61
N ALA A 303 -20.05 10.86 11.17
CA ALA A 303 -21.22 11.53 11.73
C ALA A 303 -22.54 10.76 11.47
N GLU A 304 -22.67 10.06 10.34
CA GLU A 304 -23.89 9.31 9.98
C GLU A 304 -23.89 7.88 10.54
N PHE A 305 -22.75 7.17 10.49
CA PHE A 305 -22.68 5.74 10.80
C PHE A 305 -21.96 5.41 12.11
N GLY A 306 -21.35 6.41 12.76
CA GLY A 306 -20.54 6.24 13.96
C GLY A 306 -19.06 5.99 13.67
N HIS A 307 -18.32 5.79 14.74
CA HIS A 307 -16.86 5.68 14.68
C HIS A 307 -16.40 4.28 14.25
N TYR A 308 -15.43 4.25 13.33
CA TYR A 308 -14.71 3.06 12.91
C TYR A 308 -13.22 3.37 12.96
N ASP A 309 -12.42 2.50 13.59
CA ASP A 309 -10.96 2.73 13.76
C ASP A 309 -10.24 2.85 12.40
N GLU A 310 -10.69 2.12 11.37
CA GLU A 310 -10.17 2.18 10.01
C GLU A 310 -10.31 3.56 9.35
N ILE A 311 -11.34 4.33 9.69
CA ILE A 311 -11.50 5.70 9.19
C ILE A 311 -10.34 6.58 9.63
N ASN A 312 -9.90 6.45 10.88
CA ASN A 312 -8.76 7.22 11.37
C ASN A 312 -7.48 6.88 10.59
N VAL A 313 -7.29 5.61 10.19
CA VAL A 313 -6.14 5.20 9.37
C VAL A 313 -6.18 5.86 7.99
N TYR A 314 -7.27 5.72 7.25
CA TYR A 314 -7.39 6.28 5.90
C TYR A 314 -7.39 7.82 5.91
N ARG A 315 -8.09 8.44 6.88
CA ARG A 315 -8.11 9.89 6.99
C ARG A 315 -6.74 10.44 7.38
N SER A 316 -5.94 9.72 8.19
CA SER A 316 -4.56 10.09 8.49
C SER A 316 -3.66 10.09 7.26
N ASP A 317 -3.81 9.11 6.36
CA ASP A 317 -3.11 9.11 5.07
C ASP A 317 -3.48 10.36 4.25
N CYS A 318 -4.77 10.70 4.19
CA CYS A 318 -5.23 11.91 3.49
C CYS A 318 -4.63 13.20 4.09
N TYR A 319 -4.56 13.31 5.42
CA TYR A 319 -3.92 14.46 6.06
C TYR A 319 -2.42 14.53 5.76
N SER A 320 -1.72 13.40 5.74
CA SER A 320 -0.29 13.36 5.39
C SER A 320 -0.04 13.82 3.95
N GLU A 321 -0.88 13.39 3.01
CA GLU A 321 -0.83 13.82 1.61
C GLU A 321 -1.16 15.31 1.43
N LEU A 322 -2.03 15.86 2.28
CA LEU A 322 -2.33 17.28 2.34
C LEU A 322 -1.26 18.12 3.06
N GLY A 323 -0.37 17.48 3.83
CA GLY A 323 0.74 18.11 4.52
C GLY A 323 0.56 18.42 6.00
N PRO A 324 -0.67 18.55 6.59
CA PRO A 324 -0.81 18.75 8.04
C PRO A 324 -0.54 17.45 8.82
N ASN A 325 0.74 17.09 8.92
CA ASN A 325 1.17 15.83 9.55
C ASN A 325 0.73 15.70 11.02
N GLU A 326 0.53 16.80 11.74
CA GLU A 326 0.01 16.76 13.12
C GLU A 326 -1.43 16.21 13.19
N LEU A 327 -2.26 16.50 12.19
CA LEU A 327 -3.61 15.94 12.07
C LEU A 327 -3.53 14.43 11.72
N ALA A 328 -2.60 14.06 10.85
CA ALA A 328 -2.32 12.66 10.52
C ALA A 328 -1.88 11.88 11.77
N ILE A 329 -0.93 12.43 12.56
CA ILE A 329 -0.46 11.85 13.81
C ILE A 329 -1.60 11.70 14.82
N ALA A 330 -2.48 12.71 14.93
CA ALA A 330 -3.61 12.66 15.84
C ALA A 330 -4.60 11.54 15.49
N ASP A 331 -4.94 11.40 14.21
CA ASP A 331 -5.89 10.37 13.77
C ASP A 331 -5.30 8.96 13.86
N ILE A 332 -4.08 8.74 13.36
CA ILE A 332 -3.45 7.42 13.48
C ILE A 332 -3.25 7.00 14.95
N SER A 333 -2.98 7.96 15.84
CA SER A 333 -2.85 7.68 17.28
C SER A 333 -4.17 7.21 17.90
N LYS A 334 -5.32 7.71 17.45
CA LYS A 334 -6.63 7.19 17.87
C LYS A 334 -6.84 5.76 17.39
N ALA A 335 -6.48 5.44 16.12
CA ALA A 335 -6.56 4.08 15.61
C ALA A 335 -5.71 3.09 16.42
N MET A 336 -4.59 3.57 17.00
CA MET A 336 -3.65 2.76 17.78
C MET A 336 -4.07 2.54 19.25
N GLU A 337 -5.16 3.15 19.74
CA GLU A 337 -5.55 3.07 21.17
C GLU A 337 -5.90 1.66 21.65
N LYS A 338 -6.42 0.80 20.76
CA LYS A 338 -6.91 -0.53 21.14
C LYS A 338 -5.90 -1.64 20.89
N ASP A 339 -5.44 -1.76 19.65
CA ASP A 339 -4.59 -2.88 19.21
C ASP A 339 -3.64 -2.42 18.11
N PRO A 340 -2.55 -1.72 18.48
CA PRO A 340 -1.58 -1.23 17.51
C PRO A 340 -0.74 -2.38 16.97
N ASP A 341 -0.65 -2.48 15.65
CA ASP A 341 0.25 -3.39 14.94
C ASP A 341 1.47 -2.67 14.34
N TRP A 342 2.40 -3.44 13.80
CA TRP A 342 3.61 -2.89 13.19
C TRP A 342 3.33 -1.93 12.04
N GLN A 343 2.25 -2.10 11.29
CA GLN A 343 1.89 -1.24 10.16
C GLN A 343 1.46 0.15 10.64
N LEU A 344 0.69 0.20 11.73
CA LEU A 344 0.27 1.46 12.36
C LEU A 344 1.46 2.19 12.98
N TYR A 345 2.38 1.47 13.65
CA TYR A 345 3.63 2.06 14.13
C TYR A 345 4.47 2.63 12.99
N VAL A 346 4.61 1.92 11.88
CA VAL A 346 5.36 2.43 10.71
C VAL A 346 4.70 3.68 10.15
N ARG A 347 3.38 3.70 9.96
CA ARG A 347 2.66 4.88 9.45
C ARG A 347 2.87 6.09 10.35
N ARG A 348 2.66 5.97 11.66
CA ARG A 348 2.85 7.08 12.58
C ARG A 348 4.30 7.52 12.65
N GLY A 349 5.23 6.58 12.63
CA GLY A 349 6.66 6.86 12.52
C GLY A 349 7.01 7.68 11.27
N ASP A 350 6.40 7.37 10.14
CA ASP A 350 6.57 8.14 8.90
C ASP A 350 6.01 9.57 9.02
N TYR A 351 4.85 9.74 9.65
CA TYR A 351 4.29 11.09 9.87
C TYR A 351 5.17 11.90 10.82
N TYR A 352 5.70 11.29 11.91
CA TYR A 352 6.70 11.95 12.76
C TYR A 352 7.96 12.33 11.98
N ARG A 353 8.47 11.44 11.13
CA ARG A 353 9.64 11.71 10.29
C ARG A 353 9.40 12.87 9.32
N LEU A 354 8.25 12.91 8.65
CA LEU A 354 7.84 14.01 7.76
C LEU A 354 7.63 15.32 8.53
N ASN A 355 7.27 15.25 9.80
CA ASN A 355 7.15 16.41 10.68
C ASN A 355 8.50 16.88 11.26
N GLY A 356 9.58 16.10 11.05
CA GLY A 356 10.91 16.36 11.60
C GLY A 356 11.13 15.81 13.03
N ASP A 357 10.16 15.12 13.61
CA ASP A 357 10.21 14.53 14.96
C ASP A 357 10.93 13.18 14.94
N LEU A 358 12.20 13.17 14.52
CA LEU A 358 12.95 11.94 14.24
C LEU A 358 13.06 10.98 15.42
N ASP A 359 13.13 11.49 16.65
CA ASP A 359 13.20 10.65 17.86
C ASP A 359 11.89 9.89 18.11
N LEU A 360 10.74 10.54 17.87
CA LEU A 360 9.43 9.91 17.95
C LEU A 360 9.24 8.87 16.83
N ALA A 361 9.72 9.21 15.63
CA ALA A 361 9.74 8.28 14.50
C ALA A 361 10.54 7.01 14.85
N ILE A 362 11.75 7.15 15.40
CA ILE A 362 12.59 6.02 15.86
C ILE A 362 11.89 5.21 16.94
N ALA A 363 11.19 5.84 17.87
CA ALA A 363 10.45 5.12 18.91
C ALA A 363 9.36 4.22 18.32
N ASP A 364 8.60 4.73 17.36
CA ASP A 364 7.58 3.96 16.65
C ASP A 364 8.19 2.85 15.78
N PHE A 365 9.26 3.12 15.03
CA PHE A 365 9.95 2.08 14.26
C PHE A 365 10.61 1.01 15.15
N ASN A 366 11.03 1.35 16.37
CA ASN A 366 11.47 0.34 17.35
C ASN A 366 10.32 -0.59 17.74
N ALA A 367 9.12 -0.04 18.01
CA ALA A 367 7.95 -0.82 18.32
C ALA A 367 7.54 -1.71 17.12
N ALA A 368 7.61 -1.18 15.90
CA ALA A 368 7.34 -1.96 14.68
C ALA A 368 8.32 -3.13 14.50
N VAL A 369 9.61 -2.92 14.72
CA VAL A 369 10.62 -4.00 14.68
C VAL A 369 10.42 -5.03 15.78
N GLU A 370 9.97 -4.62 16.96
CA GLU A 370 9.68 -5.54 18.07
C GLU A 370 8.46 -6.41 17.76
N ASP A 371 7.41 -5.83 17.18
CA ASP A 371 6.17 -6.53 16.79
C ASP A 371 6.38 -7.45 15.57
N ALA A 372 7.11 -6.98 14.56
CA ALA A 372 7.37 -7.72 13.33
C ALA A 372 8.87 -7.87 13.02
N PRO A 373 9.65 -8.65 13.82
CA PRO A 373 11.10 -8.72 13.71
C PRO A 373 11.63 -9.38 12.43
N LYS A 374 10.75 -9.97 11.62
CA LYS A 374 11.10 -10.57 10.32
C LYS A 374 10.73 -9.69 9.13
N GLU A 375 10.12 -8.54 9.39
CA GLU A 375 9.68 -7.62 8.35
C GLU A 375 10.81 -6.64 7.99
N GLY A 376 11.47 -6.84 6.87
CA GLY A 376 12.59 -6.01 6.42
C GLY A 376 12.23 -4.55 6.20
N TYR A 377 10.96 -4.26 5.91
CA TYR A 377 10.45 -2.91 5.73
C TYR A 377 10.59 -2.07 7.01
N CYS A 378 10.36 -2.65 8.21
CA CYS A 378 10.55 -1.95 9.47
C CYS A 378 12.00 -1.51 9.69
N TYR A 379 12.96 -2.38 9.35
CA TYR A 379 14.38 -2.04 9.42
C TYR A 379 14.78 -0.97 8.41
N TYR A 380 14.24 -1.05 7.18
CA TYR A 380 14.46 -0.01 6.17
C TYR A 380 14.02 1.36 6.66
N ARG A 381 12.80 1.49 7.20
CA ARG A 381 12.25 2.78 7.68
C ARG A 381 13.06 3.33 8.85
N ARG A 382 13.44 2.48 9.81
CA ARG A 382 14.26 2.89 10.96
C ARG A 382 15.67 3.27 10.52
N GLY A 383 16.29 2.49 9.66
CA GLY A 383 17.63 2.77 9.13
C GLY A 383 17.69 4.11 8.41
N TRP A 384 16.71 4.37 7.53
CA TRP A 384 16.60 5.66 6.84
C TRP A 384 16.45 6.83 7.83
N THR A 385 15.65 6.67 8.88
CA THR A 385 15.52 7.71 9.91
C THR A 385 16.81 7.91 10.68
N TYR A 386 17.59 6.85 10.94
CA TYR A 386 18.94 6.98 11.52
C TYR A 386 19.89 7.73 10.59
N GLU A 387 19.81 7.58 9.27
CA GLU A 387 20.60 8.39 8.34
C GLU A 387 20.26 9.87 8.46
N MET A 388 18.97 10.21 8.49
CA MET A 388 18.52 11.60 8.69
C MET A 388 19.02 12.19 10.03
N GLN A 389 19.23 11.36 11.06
CA GLN A 389 19.87 11.78 12.30
C GLN A 389 21.41 11.83 12.24
N GLY A 390 22.03 11.42 11.11
CA GLY A 390 23.48 11.28 10.96
C GLY A 390 24.08 10.04 11.61
N GLU A 391 23.25 9.11 12.12
CA GLU A 391 23.62 7.90 12.86
C GLU A 391 23.94 6.72 11.90
N ARG A 392 24.84 6.95 10.92
CA ARG A 392 25.15 6.02 9.81
C ARG A 392 25.46 4.58 10.25
N LYS A 393 26.09 4.40 11.43
CA LYS A 393 26.39 3.05 11.93
C LYS A 393 25.14 2.27 12.26
N LYS A 394 24.17 2.92 12.92
CA LYS A 394 22.90 2.29 13.26
C LYS A 394 22.08 2.00 11.99
N ALA A 395 22.09 2.92 11.02
CA ALA A 395 21.48 2.70 9.71
C ALA A 395 22.07 1.46 9.02
N MET A 396 23.39 1.33 8.96
CA MET A 396 24.08 0.17 8.39
C MET A 396 23.71 -1.14 9.12
N GLU A 397 23.61 -1.12 10.45
CA GLU A 397 23.15 -2.27 11.24
C GLU A 397 21.74 -2.69 10.88
N ASP A 398 20.82 -1.72 10.73
CA ASP A 398 19.43 -1.98 10.33
C ASP A 398 19.32 -2.53 8.91
N TYR A 399 20.04 -1.96 7.95
CA TYR A 399 20.00 -2.48 6.57
C TYR A 399 20.55 -3.90 6.46
N ASN A 400 21.63 -4.21 7.21
CA ASN A 400 22.15 -5.57 7.28
C ASN A 400 21.13 -6.52 7.92
N MET A 401 20.51 -6.13 9.04
CA MET A 401 19.51 -6.94 9.71
C MET A 401 18.28 -7.16 8.82
N GLY A 402 17.80 -6.11 8.14
CA GLY A 402 16.69 -6.22 7.19
C GLY A 402 16.98 -7.21 6.07
N LEU A 403 18.22 -7.21 5.53
CA LEU A 403 18.66 -8.15 4.50
C LEU A 403 18.87 -9.58 5.00
N GLU A 404 19.15 -9.78 6.29
CA GLU A 404 19.15 -11.10 6.91
C GLU A 404 17.73 -11.67 7.05
N MET A 405 16.72 -10.80 7.30
CA MET A 405 15.33 -11.19 7.44
C MET A 405 14.63 -11.38 6.10
N THR A 406 14.85 -10.50 5.13
CA THR A 406 14.29 -10.60 3.79
C THR A 406 15.29 -10.17 2.72
N GLN A 407 15.49 -11.01 1.70
CA GLN A 407 16.36 -10.69 0.57
C GLN A 407 15.58 -10.14 -0.64
N ASP A 408 14.28 -10.00 -0.54
CA ASP A 408 13.42 -9.61 -1.66
C ASP A 408 12.93 -8.15 -1.58
N TYR A 409 13.60 -7.32 -0.76
CA TYR A 409 13.27 -5.90 -0.65
C TYR A 409 14.41 -5.02 -1.22
N PRO A 410 14.29 -4.54 -2.48
CA PRO A 410 15.37 -3.86 -3.20
C PRO A 410 15.89 -2.59 -2.52
N TYR A 411 15.04 -1.83 -1.85
CA TYR A 411 15.44 -0.61 -1.14
C TYR A 411 16.51 -0.84 -0.06
N LEU A 412 16.53 -2.00 0.60
CA LEU A 412 17.57 -2.31 1.59
C LEU A 412 18.96 -2.41 0.95
N TYR A 413 19.05 -3.00 -0.26
CA TYR A 413 20.31 -3.01 -1.03
C TYR A 413 20.68 -1.62 -1.49
N LEU A 414 19.71 -0.82 -1.98
CA LEU A 414 19.97 0.54 -2.42
C LEU A 414 20.59 1.38 -1.30
N MET A 415 19.91 1.47 -0.16
CA MET A 415 20.32 2.30 0.97
C MET A 415 21.67 1.83 1.55
N ARG A 416 21.88 0.50 1.67
CA ARG A 416 23.16 -0.03 2.11
C ARG A 416 24.27 0.30 1.13
N GLY A 417 24.02 0.19 -0.17
CA GLY A 417 24.94 0.55 -1.24
C GLY A 417 25.36 2.03 -1.15
N GLU A 418 24.43 2.94 -0.90
CA GLU A 418 24.74 4.36 -0.71
C GLU A 418 25.66 4.59 0.49
N LEU A 419 25.38 3.99 1.64
CA LEU A 419 26.27 4.07 2.81
C LEU A 419 27.65 3.47 2.53
N LEU A 420 27.75 2.36 1.81
CA LEU A 420 29.02 1.75 1.41
C LEU A 420 29.83 2.67 0.50
N LEU A 421 29.18 3.43 -0.41
CA LEU A 421 29.86 4.46 -1.22
C LEU A 421 30.45 5.57 -0.34
N LEU A 422 29.69 6.04 0.65
CA LEU A 422 30.17 7.07 1.59
C LEU A 422 31.37 6.56 2.45
N GLU A 423 31.45 5.25 2.69
CA GLU A 423 32.61 4.61 3.33
C GLU A 423 33.78 4.32 2.37
N GLY A 424 33.64 4.64 1.08
CA GLY A 424 34.65 4.36 0.05
C GLY A 424 34.73 2.89 -0.41
N LYS A 425 33.76 2.07 -0.05
CA LYS A 425 33.67 0.63 -0.38
C LYS A 425 32.93 0.38 -1.70
N LYS A 426 33.45 1.02 -2.78
CA LYS A 426 32.77 1.03 -4.08
C LYS A 426 32.39 -0.37 -4.60
N THR A 427 33.29 -1.35 -4.49
CA THR A 427 33.04 -2.71 -5.02
C THR A 427 31.84 -3.40 -4.30
N GLU A 428 31.71 -3.19 -3.00
CA GLU A 428 30.61 -3.74 -2.21
C GLU A 428 29.31 -3.00 -2.55
N ALA A 429 29.37 -1.68 -2.70
CA ALA A 429 28.25 -0.85 -3.12
C ALA A 429 27.75 -1.23 -4.53
N ASP A 430 28.66 -1.38 -5.49
CA ASP A 430 28.32 -1.79 -6.87
C ASP A 430 27.62 -3.17 -6.86
N ALA A 431 28.04 -4.10 -5.99
CA ALA A 431 27.38 -5.39 -5.85
C ALA A 431 25.94 -5.27 -5.33
N ASP A 432 25.71 -4.38 -4.36
CA ASP A 432 24.36 -4.10 -3.85
C ASP A 432 23.47 -3.45 -4.92
N PHE A 433 23.96 -2.49 -5.67
CA PHE A 433 23.21 -1.87 -6.77
C PHE A 433 22.87 -2.87 -7.89
N GLU A 434 23.78 -3.78 -8.24
CA GLU A 434 23.47 -4.86 -9.19
C GLU A 434 22.39 -5.81 -8.63
N MET A 435 22.32 -6.04 -7.31
CA MET A 435 21.21 -6.78 -6.69
C MET A 435 19.89 -6.06 -6.85
N VAL A 436 19.84 -4.72 -6.71
CA VAL A 436 18.64 -3.93 -7.00
C VAL A 436 18.21 -4.13 -8.45
N VAL A 437 19.14 -3.97 -9.41
CA VAL A 437 18.86 -4.13 -10.85
C VAL A 437 18.33 -5.54 -11.17
N GLN A 438 18.82 -6.58 -10.48
CA GLN A 438 18.38 -7.95 -10.69
C GLN A 438 16.99 -8.22 -10.11
N LYS A 439 16.68 -7.66 -8.94
CA LYS A 439 15.45 -7.96 -8.19
C LYS A 439 14.29 -7.06 -8.59
N ASP A 440 14.55 -5.79 -8.82
CA ASP A 440 13.56 -4.79 -9.21
C ASP A 440 13.36 -4.83 -10.73
N THR A 441 12.43 -5.66 -11.18
CA THR A 441 12.18 -5.93 -12.60
C THR A 441 10.86 -5.38 -13.12
N ILE A 442 10.04 -4.80 -12.23
CA ILE A 442 8.72 -4.24 -12.56
C ILE A 442 8.83 -2.72 -12.51
N ALA A 443 8.48 -2.06 -13.59
CA ALA A 443 8.45 -0.59 -13.65
C ALA A 443 7.14 -0.08 -13.03
N ASP A 444 7.09 -0.02 -11.71
CA ASP A 444 5.94 0.47 -10.95
C ASP A 444 6.34 1.60 -9.99
N ASN A 445 5.35 2.08 -9.23
CA ASN A 445 5.52 3.19 -8.29
C ASN A 445 6.44 2.88 -7.09
N GLY A 446 6.81 1.62 -6.90
CA GLY A 446 7.71 1.16 -5.85
C GLY A 446 9.10 0.83 -6.35
N SER A 447 9.42 1.14 -7.61
CA SER A 447 10.73 0.85 -8.20
C SER A 447 11.81 1.81 -7.69
N CYS A 448 12.97 1.26 -7.37
CA CYS A 448 14.19 2.03 -7.03
C CYS A 448 15.36 1.73 -7.97
N ARG A 449 15.11 0.93 -9.02
CA ARG A 449 16.12 0.51 -10.00
C ARG A 449 16.79 1.68 -10.71
N GLN A 450 16.07 2.77 -10.98
CA GLN A 450 16.62 3.98 -11.60
C GLN A 450 17.77 4.57 -10.79
N TYR A 451 17.68 4.57 -9.47
CA TYR A 451 18.75 5.06 -8.61
C TYR A 451 19.95 4.13 -8.60
N ALA A 452 19.73 2.82 -8.53
CA ALA A 452 20.82 1.84 -8.61
C ALA A 452 21.57 1.93 -9.94
N LEU A 453 20.87 2.10 -11.05
CA LEU A 453 21.47 2.30 -12.38
C LEU A 453 22.31 3.59 -12.43
N TYR A 454 21.84 4.68 -11.84
CA TYR A 454 22.59 5.92 -11.70
C TYR A 454 23.90 5.70 -10.92
N PHE A 455 23.86 5.05 -9.76
CA PHE A 455 25.05 4.78 -8.94
C PHE A 455 26.08 3.86 -9.66
N LEU A 456 25.61 2.99 -10.55
CA LEU A 456 26.45 2.18 -11.41
C LEU A 456 27.03 2.96 -12.60
N GLY A 457 26.69 4.26 -12.79
CA GLY A 457 27.10 5.08 -13.93
C GLY A 457 26.37 4.72 -15.23
N ARG A 458 25.18 4.13 -15.15
CA ARG A 458 24.33 3.70 -16.26
C ARG A 458 23.18 4.69 -16.48
N ASP A 459 23.52 5.98 -16.60
CA ASP A 459 22.58 7.11 -16.59
C ASP A 459 21.48 7.00 -17.65
N ASN A 460 21.82 6.56 -18.88
CA ASN A 460 20.81 6.39 -19.94
C ASN A 460 19.77 5.31 -19.59
N GLU A 461 20.23 4.19 -18.99
CA GLU A 461 19.32 3.11 -18.59
C GLU A 461 18.47 3.53 -17.39
N ALA A 462 19.00 4.35 -16.48
CA ALA A 462 18.25 4.93 -15.37
C ALA A 462 17.12 5.82 -15.87
N GLU A 463 17.40 6.69 -16.84
CA GLU A 463 16.40 7.56 -17.47
C GLU A 463 15.36 6.77 -18.27
N GLU A 464 15.78 5.78 -19.06
CA GLU A 464 14.86 4.90 -19.79
C GLU A 464 13.91 4.17 -18.82
N TRP A 465 14.41 3.67 -17.70
CA TRP A 465 13.61 3.01 -16.70
C TRP A 465 12.60 3.96 -16.03
N MET A 466 13.05 5.16 -15.64
CA MET A 466 12.19 6.20 -15.07
C MET A 466 11.08 6.63 -16.04
N ASN A 467 11.43 6.83 -17.32
CA ASN A 467 10.43 7.16 -18.33
C ASN A 467 9.40 6.05 -18.52
N LYS A 468 9.82 4.78 -18.46
CA LYS A 468 8.91 3.63 -18.51
C LYS A 468 7.93 3.63 -17.33
N ILE A 469 8.39 3.91 -16.11
CA ILE A 469 7.52 4.03 -14.92
C ILE A 469 6.45 5.12 -15.16
N ILE A 470 6.85 6.28 -15.68
CA ILE A 470 5.95 7.40 -15.96
C ILE A 470 4.95 7.05 -17.09
N GLU A 471 5.40 6.33 -18.13
CA GLU A 471 4.52 5.90 -19.22
C GLU A 471 3.46 4.91 -18.76
N GLU A 472 3.81 3.98 -17.90
CA GLU A 472 2.88 2.99 -17.32
C GLU A 472 1.93 3.62 -16.30
N HIS A 473 2.38 4.66 -15.57
CA HIS A 473 1.62 5.33 -14.50
C HIS A 473 1.63 6.86 -14.62
N PRO A 474 1.10 7.45 -15.71
CA PRO A 474 1.22 8.89 -16.02
C PRO A 474 0.43 9.82 -15.09
N GLY A 475 -0.45 9.26 -14.28
CA GLY A 475 -1.24 10.00 -13.27
C GLY A 475 -0.54 10.13 -11.92
N ASN A 476 0.47 9.31 -11.63
CA ASN A 476 1.09 9.30 -10.32
C ASN A 476 2.12 10.44 -10.18
N TYR A 477 1.83 11.36 -9.27
CA TYR A 477 2.70 12.51 -8.99
C TYR A 477 4.04 12.13 -8.36
N GLY A 478 4.10 11.03 -7.61
CA GLY A 478 5.32 10.53 -6.97
C GLY A 478 6.36 10.13 -7.99
N ASN A 479 5.96 9.52 -9.12
CA ASN A 479 6.90 9.17 -10.20
C ASN A 479 7.59 10.38 -10.81
N TYR A 480 6.89 11.50 -10.92
CA TYR A 480 7.51 12.76 -11.36
C TYR A 480 8.43 13.34 -10.28
N TYR A 481 8.11 13.12 -9.00
CA TYR A 481 9.01 13.49 -7.90
C TYR A 481 10.28 12.62 -7.88
N ASP A 482 10.18 11.31 -8.10
CA ASP A 482 11.35 10.45 -8.27
C ASP A 482 12.22 10.90 -9.45
N GLN A 483 11.60 11.40 -10.53
CA GLN A 483 12.32 11.99 -11.65
C GLN A 483 13.04 13.28 -11.24
N VAL A 484 12.46 14.10 -10.33
CA VAL A 484 13.16 15.28 -9.77
C VAL A 484 14.44 14.87 -9.08
N CYS A 485 14.36 13.87 -8.17
CA CYS A 485 15.48 13.36 -7.41
C CYS A 485 16.56 12.80 -8.34
N LEU A 486 16.17 11.97 -9.31
CA LEU A 486 17.11 11.39 -10.28
C LEU A 486 17.85 12.48 -11.08
N TYR A 487 17.15 13.46 -11.64
CA TYR A 487 17.79 14.55 -12.39
C TYR A 487 18.64 15.47 -11.52
N SER A 488 18.22 15.74 -10.28
CA SER A 488 19.03 16.48 -9.32
C SER A 488 20.35 15.76 -9.03
N ARG A 489 20.31 14.46 -8.74
CA ARG A 489 21.51 13.62 -8.54
C ARG A 489 22.43 13.58 -9.80
N MET A 490 21.87 13.59 -11.00
CA MET A 490 22.60 13.66 -12.26
C MET A 490 23.18 15.04 -12.57
N GLY A 491 22.87 16.07 -11.77
CA GLY A 491 23.26 17.45 -12.02
C GLY A 491 22.50 18.12 -13.18
N ARG A 492 21.40 17.53 -13.63
CA ARG A 492 20.51 18.04 -14.68
C ARG A 492 19.47 19.00 -14.08
N LEU A 493 19.94 20.16 -13.63
CA LEU A 493 19.19 21.02 -12.73
C LEU A 493 17.92 21.60 -13.37
N GLU A 494 17.95 22.02 -14.64
CA GLU A 494 16.78 22.55 -15.36
C GLU A 494 15.70 21.48 -15.50
N GLU A 495 16.07 20.25 -15.89
CA GLU A 495 15.14 19.15 -16.05
C GLU A 495 14.55 18.70 -14.71
N SER A 496 15.33 18.78 -13.61
CA SER A 496 14.85 18.54 -12.27
C SER A 496 13.74 19.54 -11.87
N ILE A 497 13.94 20.84 -12.16
CA ILE A 497 12.90 21.89 -11.90
C ILE A 497 11.65 21.64 -12.75
N ASP A 498 11.81 21.25 -14.03
CA ASP A 498 10.67 20.96 -14.89
C ASP A 498 9.90 19.70 -14.41
N ALA A 499 10.60 18.68 -13.93
CA ALA A 499 9.98 17.52 -13.29
C ALA A 499 9.22 17.89 -12.00
N LEU A 500 9.79 18.77 -11.16
CA LEU A 500 9.13 19.27 -9.95
C LEU A 500 7.84 20.03 -10.28
N ARG A 501 7.86 20.87 -11.31
CA ARG A 501 6.66 21.56 -11.80
C ARG A 501 5.57 20.54 -12.19
N LYS A 502 5.96 19.52 -12.95
CA LYS A 502 5.04 18.45 -13.35
C LYS A 502 4.49 17.67 -12.15
N SER A 503 5.33 17.36 -11.17
CA SER A 503 4.91 16.69 -9.94
C SER A 503 3.84 17.52 -9.21
N PHE A 504 4.05 18.82 -9.06
CA PHE A 504 3.04 19.73 -8.49
C PHE A 504 1.76 19.82 -9.33
N GLU A 505 1.88 19.89 -10.66
CA GLU A 505 0.72 19.88 -11.57
C GLU A 505 -0.11 18.61 -11.48
N LYS A 506 0.54 17.50 -11.15
CA LYS A 506 -0.09 16.19 -10.93
C LYS A 506 -0.68 16.02 -9.53
N GLY A 507 -0.34 16.89 -8.58
CA GLY A 507 -0.94 16.87 -7.26
C GLY A 507 0.00 16.64 -6.08
N TYR A 508 1.31 16.51 -6.30
CA TYR A 508 2.27 16.35 -5.19
C TYR A 508 2.24 17.57 -4.26
N ARG A 509 2.08 17.35 -2.95
CA ARG A 509 1.93 18.42 -1.95
C ARG A 509 2.72 18.20 -0.65
N SER A 510 3.56 17.17 -0.60
CA SER A 510 4.40 16.92 0.59
C SER A 510 5.59 17.89 0.64
N PHE A 511 5.32 19.17 0.92
CA PHE A 511 6.35 20.22 0.97
C PHE A 511 7.36 19.98 2.08
N SER A 512 6.96 19.36 3.19
CA SER A 512 7.87 18.97 4.28
C SER A 512 8.89 17.93 3.79
N HIS A 513 8.46 16.94 3.01
CA HIS A 513 9.36 15.98 2.39
C HIS A 513 10.37 16.65 1.45
N ILE A 514 9.90 17.52 0.54
CA ILE A 514 10.78 18.28 -0.37
C ILE A 514 11.88 19.05 0.38
N ARG A 515 11.55 19.60 1.55
CA ARG A 515 12.53 20.35 2.35
C ARG A 515 13.56 19.47 3.03
N LEU A 516 13.22 18.23 3.35
CA LEU A 516 14.06 17.28 4.07
C LEU A 516 14.84 16.34 3.16
N ASP A 517 14.55 16.32 1.87
CA ASP A 517 15.11 15.38 0.91
C ASP A 517 16.48 15.83 0.40
N ASP A 518 17.53 15.14 0.82
CA ASP A 518 18.93 15.45 0.46
C ASP A 518 19.19 15.30 -1.06
N ASP A 519 18.37 14.54 -1.77
CA ASP A 519 18.46 14.40 -3.24
C ASP A 519 18.32 15.74 -3.96
N LEU A 520 17.66 16.70 -3.32
CA LEU A 520 17.39 18.02 -3.88
C LEU A 520 18.43 19.09 -3.52
N ASP A 521 19.51 18.73 -2.83
CA ASP A 521 20.54 19.68 -2.40
C ASP A 521 21.12 20.48 -3.57
N ALA A 522 21.26 19.85 -4.75
CA ALA A 522 21.79 20.51 -5.94
C ALA A 522 20.87 21.59 -6.51
N VAL A 523 19.54 21.47 -6.29
CA VAL A 523 18.53 22.42 -6.83
C VAL A 523 17.94 23.34 -5.79
N ARG A 524 18.02 23.01 -4.50
CA ARG A 524 17.35 23.68 -3.37
C ARG A 524 17.63 25.19 -3.32
N ASP A 525 18.84 25.59 -3.64
CA ASP A 525 19.25 27.00 -3.58
C ASP A 525 18.98 27.79 -4.85
N LEU A 526 18.52 27.17 -5.92
CA LEU A 526 18.20 27.86 -7.17
C LEU A 526 16.99 28.80 -6.99
N PRO A 527 17.04 30.01 -7.58
CA PRO A 527 15.91 30.93 -7.54
C PRO A 527 14.62 30.34 -8.11
N GLU A 528 14.74 29.54 -9.16
CA GLU A 528 13.62 28.87 -9.83
C GLU A 528 12.95 27.83 -8.91
N PHE A 529 13.73 27.07 -8.14
CA PHE A 529 13.22 26.13 -7.13
C PHE A 529 12.45 26.90 -6.06
N LYS A 530 13.06 27.94 -5.47
CA LYS A 530 12.44 28.74 -4.39
C LYS A 530 11.14 29.40 -4.85
N ALA A 531 11.13 29.96 -6.06
CA ALA A 531 9.94 30.58 -6.64
C ALA A 531 8.81 29.54 -6.88
N LEU A 532 9.17 28.34 -7.34
CA LEU A 532 8.22 27.25 -7.58
C LEU A 532 7.60 26.76 -6.27
N MET A 533 8.42 26.57 -5.24
CA MET A 533 7.96 26.21 -3.89
C MET A 533 6.98 27.24 -3.34
N GLU A 534 7.36 28.53 -3.35
CA GLU A 534 6.53 29.63 -2.86
C GLU A 534 5.17 29.69 -3.60
N GLU A 535 5.19 29.57 -4.93
CA GLU A 535 3.98 29.56 -5.75
C GLU A 535 3.01 28.46 -5.35
N TYR A 536 3.50 27.22 -5.25
CA TYR A 536 2.63 26.07 -5.02
C TYR A 536 2.23 25.91 -3.55
N GLU A 537 3.06 26.32 -2.60
CA GLU A 537 2.71 26.39 -1.19
C GLU A 537 1.61 27.43 -0.94
N ALA A 538 1.69 28.61 -1.56
CA ALA A 538 0.66 29.63 -1.44
C ALA A 538 -0.68 29.14 -2.02
N LYS A 539 -0.66 28.50 -3.20
CA LYS A 539 -1.85 27.89 -3.80
C LYS A 539 -2.45 26.81 -2.91
N HIS A 540 -1.61 25.98 -2.33
CA HIS A 540 -2.04 24.89 -1.47
C HIS A 540 -2.63 25.40 -0.14
N THR A 541 -2.00 26.39 0.47
CA THR A 541 -2.53 27.05 1.67
C THR A 541 -3.92 27.63 1.43
N GLU A 542 -4.13 28.28 0.29
CA GLU A 542 -5.45 28.81 -0.07
C GLU A 542 -6.46 27.69 -0.34
N TYR A 543 -6.02 26.58 -0.95
CA TYR A 543 -6.85 25.38 -1.12
C TYR A 543 -7.30 24.79 0.22
N LEU A 544 -6.38 24.60 1.17
CA LEU A 544 -6.70 24.06 2.50
C LEU A 544 -7.69 24.95 3.28
N LYS A 545 -7.57 26.26 3.16
CA LYS A 545 -8.51 27.22 3.79
C LYS A 545 -9.95 27.02 3.32
N GLN A 546 -10.17 26.67 2.06
CA GLN A 546 -11.51 26.43 1.51
C GLN A 546 -12.22 25.23 2.18
N PHE A 547 -11.46 24.32 2.73
CA PHE A 547 -11.95 23.12 3.42
C PHE A 547 -11.90 23.24 4.94
N GLU A 548 -11.51 24.39 5.48
CA GLU A 548 -11.27 24.57 6.93
C GLU A 548 -10.23 23.59 7.51
N LEU A 549 -9.40 23.01 6.63
CA LEU A 549 -8.30 22.09 6.96
C LEU A 549 -6.99 22.84 7.24
N SER A 550 -6.99 24.18 7.20
CA SER A 550 -5.86 24.93 7.73
C SER A 550 -5.69 24.51 9.18
N MET A 551 -4.44 24.13 9.53
CA MET A 551 -4.06 23.96 10.93
C MET A 551 -4.72 25.10 11.71
N PRO A 552 -5.40 24.80 12.85
CA PRO A 552 -5.77 25.88 13.74
C PRO A 552 -4.52 26.75 13.83
N GLU A 553 -4.63 28.05 13.53
CA GLU A 553 -3.49 28.95 13.73
C GLU A 553 -2.94 28.53 15.06
N LYS A 554 -1.69 27.98 15.08
CA LYS A 554 -1.08 27.59 16.35
C LYS A 554 -1.36 28.79 17.21
N GLU A 555 -2.26 28.67 18.21
CA GLU A 555 -2.46 29.79 19.11
C GLU A 555 -1.04 30.10 19.54
N GLU A 556 -0.48 31.22 19.04
CA GLU A 556 0.87 31.61 19.37
C GLU A 556 0.90 31.53 20.87
N THR A 557 1.43 30.41 21.38
CA THR A 557 1.57 30.23 22.81
C THR A 557 2.54 31.30 23.25
N VAL A 558 2.05 32.25 23.99
CA VAL A 558 2.86 33.36 24.47
C VAL A 558 3.34 32.95 25.87
N THR A 559 4.60 32.54 25.93
CA THR A 559 5.25 32.33 27.23
C THR A 559 5.87 33.60 27.74
N GLU A 560 5.35 34.16 28.83
CA GLU A 560 5.92 35.31 29.52
C GLU A 560 6.80 34.86 30.69
N ILE A 561 8.06 35.28 30.69
CA ILE A 561 9.04 34.90 31.69
C ILE A 561 9.59 36.13 32.40
N ALA A 562 9.53 36.16 33.71
CA ALA A 562 10.18 37.22 34.50
C ALA A 562 11.70 37.06 34.38
N VAL A 563 12.39 38.12 33.96
CA VAL A 563 13.85 38.12 33.80
C VAL A 563 14.50 39.03 34.81
N LYS A 564 15.67 38.65 35.27
CA LYS A 564 16.49 39.44 36.14
C LYS A 564 17.57 40.15 35.35
N ARG A 565 17.63 41.48 35.46
CA ARG A 565 18.68 42.27 34.80
C ARG A 565 19.92 42.35 35.65
N ASN A 566 21.06 41.94 35.10
CA ASN A 566 22.35 42.06 35.74
C ASN A 566 22.94 43.47 35.67
N PRO A 567 23.85 43.86 36.61
CA PRO A 567 24.54 45.16 36.56
C PRO A 567 25.26 45.43 35.23
N GLY A 568 25.64 44.40 34.48
CA GLY A 568 26.24 44.48 33.15
C GLY A 568 25.26 44.69 31.99
N GLY A 569 23.96 44.71 32.27
CA GLY A 569 22.91 44.97 31.25
C GLY A 569 22.38 43.69 30.55
N THR A 570 22.90 42.51 30.88
CA THR A 570 22.41 41.21 30.37
C THR A 570 21.22 40.73 31.22
N PHE A 571 20.41 39.81 30.65
CA PHE A 571 19.26 39.23 31.32
C PHE A 571 19.57 37.79 31.75
N GLU A 572 19.25 37.46 32.99
CA GLU A 572 19.21 36.08 33.49
C GLU A 572 17.80 35.54 33.38
N ILE A 573 17.67 34.33 32.80
CA ILE A 573 16.40 33.66 32.59
C ILE A 573 16.45 32.27 33.26
N PRO A 574 15.35 31.86 33.90
CA PRO A 574 15.24 30.50 34.41
C PRO A 574 15.07 29.53 33.26
N CYS A 575 15.90 28.51 33.18
CA CYS A 575 15.80 27.42 32.23
C CYS A 575 15.83 26.09 32.95
N ASP A 576 15.11 25.11 32.45
CA ASP A 576 15.32 23.71 32.84
C ASP A 576 16.09 23.00 31.73
N ILE A 577 17.17 22.34 32.06
CA ILE A 577 17.99 21.59 31.11
C ILE A 577 18.04 20.14 31.55
N ASN A 578 17.43 19.24 30.77
CA ASN A 578 17.34 17.81 31.08
C ASN A 578 16.75 17.53 32.47
N GLY A 579 15.83 18.36 32.98
CA GLY A 579 15.26 18.25 34.33
C GLY A 579 16.05 18.95 35.40
N LEU A 580 17.12 19.70 35.06
CA LEU A 580 17.92 20.50 36.02
C LEU A 580 17.59 21.98 35.85
N ALA A 581 16.99 22.60 36.86
CA ALA A 581 16.72 24.03 36.89
C ALA A 581 18.00 24.85 37.00
N LEU A 582 18.27 25.71 36.04
CA LEU A 582 19.46 26.56 35.92
C LEU A 582 19.05 28.02 35.66
N GLN A 583 20.01 28.94 35.89
CA GLN A 583 19.86 30.33 35.43
C GLN A 583 20.85 30.57 34.30
N MET A 584 20.33 30.95 33.14
CA MET A 584 21.15 31.22 31.97
C MET A 584 21.12 32.71 31.60
N VAL A 585 22.21 33.19 31.05
CA VAL A 585 22.29 34.54 30.50
C VAL A 585 21.77 34.50 29.06
N PHE A 586 20.76 35.32 28.78
CA PHE A 586 20.27 35.50 27.42
C PHE A 586 21.28 36.38 26.67
N ASP A 587 21.99 35.81 25.70
CA ASP A 587 23.07 36.48 24.99
C ASP A 587 22.93 36.32 23.45
N THR A 588 22.43 37.33 22.79
CA THR A 588 22.28 37.39 21.32
C THR A 588 23.62 37.41 20.57
N GLY A 589 24.74 37.60 21.29
CA GLY A 589 26.08 37.54 20.72
C GLY A 589 26.74 36.18 20.79
N ALA A 590 26.14 35.23 21.51
CA ALA A 590 26.58 33.84 21.53
C ALA A 590 25.94 33.05 20.41
N SER A 591 26.73 32.28 19.65
CA SER A 591 26.20 31.42 18.57
C SER A 591 25.41 30.25 19.13
N ASP A 592 25.93 29.60 20.18
CA ASP A 592 25.41 28.35 20.73
C ASP A 592 25.01 28.46 22.18
N VAL A 593 24.27 27.46 22.66
CA VAL A 593 24.11 27.26 24.09
C VAL A 593 25.47 26.91 24.69
N THR A 594 25.86 27.60 25.75
CA THR A 594 27.16 27.38 26.39
C THR A 594 26.98 26.97 27.88
N ILE A 595 27.63 25.88 28.26
CA ILE A 595 27.64 25.33 29.63
C ILE A 595 29.09 25.33 30.14
N SER A 596 29.31 25.72 31.39
CA SER A 596 30.64 25.64 31.96
C SER A 596 31.03 24.19 32.27
N SER A 597 32.33 23.91 32.40
CA SER A 597 32.79 22.58 32.77
C SER A 597 32.31 22.14 34.14
N VAL A 598 32.03 23.07 35.06
CA VAL A 598 31.54 22.77 36.40
C VAL A 598 30.10 22.27 36.38
N GLU A 599 29.23 22.96 35.65
CA GLU A 599 27.84 22.53 35.48
C GLU A 599 27.76 21.23 34.68
N ALA A 600 28.52 21.09 33.59
CA ALA A 600 28.57 19.85 32.83
C ALA A 600 29.01 18.65 33.68
N ASP A 601 30.07 18.81 34.50
CA ASP A 601 30.53 17.78 35.44
C ASP A 601 29.48 17.43 36.51
N PHE A 602 28.73 18.44 36.98
CA PHE A 602 27.61 18.22 37.90
C PHE A 602 26.48 17.43 37.21
N MET A 603 26.13 17.81 35.99
CA MET A 603 25.10 17.15 35.21
C MET A 603 25.45 15.69 34.92
N PHE A 604 26.70 15.40 34.56
CA PHE A 604 27.17 14.02 34.37
C PHE A 604 27.12 13.19 35.65
N LYS A 605 27.58 13.73 36.77
CA LYS A 605 27.59 13.03 38.07
C LYS A 605 26.20 12.70 38.61
N ASN A 606 25.20 13.51 38.23
CA ASN A 606 23.83 13.36 38.72
C ASN A 606 22.85 12.79 37.64
N GLY A 607 23.36 12.34 36.50
CA GLY A 607 22.57 11.66 35.46
C GLY A 607 21.73 12.58 34.56
N TYR A 608 21.93 13.90 34.66
CA TYR A 608 21.32 14.86 33.73
C TYR A 608 21.98 14.83 32.34
N LEU A 609 23.23 14.39 32.24
CA LEU A 609 23.98 14.11 31.01
C LEU A 609 24.62 12.72 31.14
N SER A 610 24.87 12.08 30.01
CA SER A 610 25.51 10.78 29.86
C SER A 610 26.58 10.80 28.77
N GLU A 611 27.39 9.76 28.66
CA GLU A 611 28.39 9.64 27.60
C GLU A 611 27.76 9.65 26.20
N LYS A 612 26.48 9.25 26.07
CA LYS A 612 25.72 9.27 24.82
C LYS A 612 25.42 10.69 24.34
N ASP A 613 25.40 11.67 25.25
CA ASP A 613 25.11 13.07 24.92
C ASP A 613 26.36 13.81 24.43
N ILE A 614 27.55 13.17 24.40
CA ILE A 614 28.79 13.77 23.92
C ILE A 614 28.95 13.55 22.43
N LYS A 615 28.96 14.65 21.64
CA LYS A 615 29.19 14.60 20.17
C LYS A 615 30.67 14.63 19.78
N GLY A 616 31.51 15.34 20.52
CA GLY A 616 32.92 15.44 20.21
C GLY A 616 33.58 16.74 20.69
N LYS A 617 34.73 17.05 20.09
CA LYS A 617 35.47 18.28 20.37
C LYS A 617 35.03 19.40 19.44
N THR A 618 34.97 20.61 19.99
CA THR A 618 34.71 21.83 19.25
C THR A 618 35.75 22.93 19.58
N TYR A 619 35.81 23.94 18.71
CA TYR A 619 36.63 25.12 18.90
C TYR A 619 35.74 26.37 18.83
N TYR A 620 35.84 27.21 19.86
CA TYR A 620 35.05 28.44 19.94
C TYR A 620 35.97 29.64 20.16
N GLN A 621 35.55 30.80 19.62
CA GLN A 621 36.25 32.05 19.78
C GLN A 621 35.60 32.85 20.93
N ILE A 622 36.39 33.21 21.94
CA ILE A 622 35.90 34.06 23.03
C ILE A 622 35.98 35.55 22.65
N ALA A 623 35.28 36.40 23.39
CA ALA A 623 35.11 37.83 23.05
C ALA A 623 36.43 38.63 22.86
N ASN A 624 37.54 38.14 23.36
CA ASN A 624 38.85 38.74 23.16
C ASN A 624 39.58 38.25 21.88
N GLY A 625 38.93 37.42 21.04
CA GLY A 625 39.48 36.86 19.80
C GLY A 625 40.31 35.58 20.00
N GLN A 626 40.48 35.08 21.18
CA GLN A 626 41.24 33.86 21.47
C GLN A 626 40.39 32.61 21.19
N ILE A 627 40.98 31.60 20.51
CA ILE A 627 40.35 30.31 20.24
C ILE A 627 40.63 29.37 21.41
N SER A 628 39.57 28.71 21.89
CA SER A 628 39.63 27.70 22.95
C SER A 628 38.95 26.42 22.52
N GLU A 629 39.48 25.28 22.98
CA GLU A 629 38.88 23.96 22.76
C GLU A 629 37.76 23.71 23.78
N GLY A 630 36.65 23.17 23.34
CA GLY A 630 35.55 22.71 24.18
C GLY A 630 35.04 21.35 23.75
N THR A 631 33.91 20.93 24.32
CA THR A 631 33.23 19.67 23.99
C THR A 631 31.81 20.02 23.54
N THR A 632 31.38 19.53 22.38
CA THR A 632 29.99 19.62 21.94
C THR A 632 29.19 18.48 22.58
N ILE A 633 28.07 18.83 23.14
CA ILE A 633 27.10 17.91 23.73
C ILE A 633 25.71 18.18 23.17
N THR A 634 24.83 17.19 23.23
CA THR A 634 23.42 17.37 22.99
C THR A 634 22.66 17.48 24.30
N LEU A 635 21.91 18.56 24.48
CA LEU A 635 20.93 18.70 25.55
C LEU A 635 19.60 18.11 25.06
N ARG A 636 19.14 17.06 25.73
CA ARG A 636 17.93 16.34 25.34
C ARG A 636 16.70 17.22 25.42
N GLU A 637 16.62 18.10 26.41
CA GLU A 637 15.55 19.04 26.64
C GLU A 637 16.07 20.36 27.17
N VAL A 638 15.60 21.46 26.63
CA VAL A 638 15.80 22.83 27.14
C VAL A 638 14.44 23.48 27.25
N LYS A 639 13.99 23.76 28.48
CA LYS A 639 12.68 24.32 28.76
C LYS A 639 12.77 25.72 29.33
N ILE A 640 11.99 26.65 28.81
CA ILE A 640 11.91 28.03 29.29
C ILE A 640 10.43 28.39 29.44
N GLY A 641 9.93 28.41 30.68
CA GLY A 641 8.50 28.51 30.94
C GLY A 641 7.77 27.32 30.35
N ASP A 642 6.82 27.53 29.42
CA ASP A 642 6.08 26.48 28.73
C ASP A 642 6.71 26.11 27.38
N ALA A 643 7.68 26.90 26.88
CA ALA A 643 8.40 26.62 25.65
C ALA A 643 9.46 25.54 25.86
N VAL A 644 9.46 24.51 25.04
CA VAL A 644 10.37 23.34 25.15
C VAL A 644 11.07 23.12 23.82
N LEU A 645 12.39 22.94 23.87
CA LEU A 645 13.20 22.48 22.75
C LEU A 645 13.82 21.11 23.08
N HIS A 646 13.84 20.21 22.12
CA HIS A 646 14.52 18.93 22.22
C HIS A 646 15.79 18.91 21.37
N ASN A 647 16.78 18.13 21.77
CA ASN A 647 18.03 17.91 21.04
C ASN A 647 18.76 19.21 20.66
N VAL A 648 19.08 20.01 21.67
CA VAL A 648 19.78 21.28 21.51
C VAL A 648 21.28 21.07 21.61
N ASP A 649 22.02 21.46 20.59
CA ASP A 649 23.48 21.41 20.66
C ASP A 649 24.02 22.48 21.58
N ALA A 650 24.96 22.09 22.41
CA ALA A 650 25.60 22.98 23.38
C ALA A 650 27.12 22.73 23.42
N SER A 651 27.84 23.80 23.71
CA SER A 651 29.29 23.75 23.89
C SER A 651 29.67 23.78 25.39
N VAL A 652 30.36 22.76 25.86
CA VAL A 652 30.99 22.76 27.20
C VAL A 652 32.33 23.46 27.13
N VAL A 653 32.42 24.62 27.78
CA VAL A 653 33.63 25.42 27.78
C VAL A 653 34.53 25.08 28.96
N LYS A 654 35.84 25.08 28.78
CA LYS A 654 36.84 24.72 29.83
C LYS A 654 36.91 25.71 31.00
N SER A 655 36.31 26.89 30.88
CA SER A 655 36.32 27.91 31.90
C SER A 655 35.36 27.54 33.06
N GLN A 656 35.86 27.44 34.25
CA GLN A 656 35.05 27.17 35.46
C GLN A 656 34.15 28.34 35.90
N ARG A 657 34.33 29.52 35.30
CA ARG A 657 33.58 30.75 35.61
C ARG A 657 32.87 31.31 34.39
N ALA A 658 32.76 30.53 33.33
CA ALA A 658 31.99 30.95 32.18
C ALA A 658 30.52 31.08 32.58
N PRO A 659 29.81 32.14 32.17
CA PRO A 659 28.35 32.18 32.33
C PRO A 659 27.70 31.11 31.47
N LEU A 660 26.61 30.58 31.97
CA LEU A 660 25.73 29.75 31.15
C LEU A 660 25.04 30.66 30.15
N LEU A 661 25.23 30.42 28.87
CA LEU A 661 24.66 31.29 27.80
C LEU A 661 23.58 30.54 27.01
N LEU A 662 22.44 31.17 26.85
CA LEU A 662 21.46 30.77 25.86
C LEU A 662 21.76 31.57 24.58
N GLY A 663 22.35 30.89 23.58
CA GLY A 663 22.81 31.50 22.33
C GLY A 663 21.74 31.48 21.23
N GLN A 664 22.15 32.05 20.08
CA GLN A 664 21.26 32.30 18.93
C GLN A 664 20.65 31.00 18.36
N SER A 665 21.41 29.91 18.31
CA SER A 665 20.95 28.61 17.81
C SER A 665 19.70 28.07 18.53
N ALA A 666 19.62 28.26 19.87
CA ALA A 666 18.42 27.90 20.63
C ALA A 666 17.33 28.96 20.51
N MET A 667 17.70 30.25 20.49
CA MET A 667 16.71 31.34 20.39
C MET A 667 15.90 31.28 19.09
N GLU A 668 16.54 31.00 17.95
CA GLU A 668 15.88 30.87 16.66
C GLU A 668 14.85 29.74 16.65
N ARG A 669 15.13 28.66 17.41
CA ARG A 669 14.24 27.50 17.53
C ARG A 669 13.06 27.75 18.48
N PHE A 670 13.18 28.67 19.43
CA PHE A 670 12.05 29.08 20.30
C PHE A 670 11.01 29.98 19.61
N GLY A 671 11.28 30.47 18.42
CA GLY A 671 10.38 31.37 17.68
C GLY A 671 10.66 32.85 17.94
N ALA A 672 9.62 33.70 17.87
CA ALA A 672 9.81 35.12 18.03
C ALA A 672 9.99 35.52 19.50
N ILE A 673 11.17 36.06 19.83
CA ILE A 673 11.51 36.49 21.21
C ILE A 673 11.49 38.00 21.29
N THR A 674 10.70 38.54 22.23
CA THR A 674 10.62 39.96 22.51
C THR A 674 11.04 40.24 23.95
N ILE A 675 11.89 41.24 24.16
CA ILE A 675 12.30 41.69 25.49
C ILE A 675 11.47 42.93 25.88
N ASP A 676 10.62 42.77 26.88
CA ASP A 676 9.93 43.89 27.52
C ASP A 676 10.81 44.51 28.64
N ASN A 677 11.56 45.52 28.26
CA ASN A 677 12.46 46.20 29.18
C ASN A 677 11.74 47.02 30.29
N GLN A 678 10.46 47.37 30.08
CA GLN A 678 9.70 48.12 31.07
C GLN A 678 9.21 47.23 32.21
N ASN A 679 8.79 46.02 31.87
CA ASN A 679 8.23 45.08 32.83
C ASN A 679 9.23 43.98 33.26
N ASN A 680 10.47 44.00 32.75
CA ASN A 680 11.49 42.94 32.93
C ASN A 680 10.94 41.55 32.61
N LYS A 681 10.38 41.41 31.41
CA LYS A 681 9.84 40.17 30.89
C LYS A 681 10.50 39.79 29.58
N LEU A 682 10.68 38.51 29.36
CA LEU A 682 10.94 37.88 28.07
C LEU A 682 9.61 37.29 27.58
N ILE A 683 9.22 37.64 26.38
CA ILE A 683 8.01 37.11 25.73
C ILE A 683 8.45 36.25 24.58
N ILE A 684 8.16 34.96 24.66
CA ILE A 684 8.43 33.97 23.61
C ILE A 684 7.10 33.65 22.96
N LYS A 685 7.05 33.81 21.65
CA LYS A 685 5.93 33.33 20.80
C LYS A 685 6.37 32.10 20.07
N HIS A 686 5.79 30.93 20.39
CA HIS A 686 6.19 29.63 19.89
C HIS A 686 5.00 28.74 19.52
#